data_9b1dc63d88ba075ed4438e7afe798d96
#
_entry.id   9b1dc63d88ba075ed4438e7afe798d96
#
_cell.length_a   1.000
_cell.length_b   1.000
_cell.length_c   1.000
_cell.angle_alpha   90.00
_cell.angle_beta   90.00
_cell.angle_gamma   90.00
#
_symmetry.space_group_name_H-M   'P 1'
#
loop_
_entity.id
_entity.type
_entity.pdbx_description
1 polymer ?
#
loop_
_entity_poly.entity_id
_entity_poly.type
_entity_poly.pdbx_seq_one_letter_code
_entity_poly.pdbx_strand_id
1 'polypeptide(L)'
;MLTSRVTDLRGFLIGRLPVRIGLTQSNLDRAEEYLLDISHPKSPNYGKVWTSEEVIAAFRPSESAIEAVTDWLASHGIIDVTHSENKGWLAFDAPASKVEALLQTVYYEHEDQITGGVAPACDKYHVPKKIQEHIDYITPGTKLMAPVKSDVDLKVKREGQKNRRHDRVKQPAKQKFSEQLFNLLSSNSSDLSTCDVAITPACVAALYNITAGTLCVPNNSLGIFEAELQYWDQQDLDLFFANFTDWIPQGTHPIDEEIDGGIAQTDNISLAGGESMLDLQLAYPIVYPQTITVLNVDDIHYQTWENDTYTWGFNTLLDAIDGSYCTYSAYNETGDLPNWDPTYPDPGPDGYNGTLQCGVFEPPNVISLSYGGQEADVPISYQKRQCNEYLKLGLQGVTFVFASGDSGVSNYPEPYGFDGPTGCLGPDLNIFNPTWPNNCPWLTNVGATKVYPGFTVFEPESAAFDPGRVNYSSGGGFSNVYPIPDYQKAAVDLFFQDHEPGYPYYEGLVPDADNYTLPNVTALAGNTGGIYNRIGRGIPDVAANGDNIAVFVGGEFGLSGGTSASTPIFAGIINRINDERLAIGKSPVGFINPVLYEHPEVLNDITNGTNPGCGTDGFSAVPGWDPVTGLGTPNYPKMLELFLSLP
;
A
#
# COMPACT_ATOMS: atom_id res chain seq x y z
N MET A 1 21.33 -4.16 14.49
CA MET A 1 20.89 -5.29 15.35
C MET A 1 22.11 -6.06 15.88
N LEU A 2 22.28 -6.14 17.20
CA LEU A 2 23.32 -6.99 17.82
C LEU A 2 22.60 -8.22 18.37
N THR A 3 22.48 -9.28 17.56
CA THR A 3 22.00 -10.57 18.02
C THR A 3 23.14 -11.33 18.68
N SER A 4 22.94 -11.83 19.88
CA SER A 4 23.88 -12.75 20.52
C SER A 4 23.46 -14.19 20.21
N ARG A 5 24.36 -14.98 19.64
CA ARG A 5 24.17 -16.41 19.43
C ARG A 5 24.18 -17.11 20.78
N VAL A 6 23.02 -17.59 21.24
CA VAL A 6 22.89 -18.05 22.63
C VAL A 6 23.13 -19.55 22.78
N THR A 7 22.64 -20.41 21.88
CA THR A 7 22.71 -21.88 22.05
C THR A 7 22.65 -22.62 20.72
N ASP A 8 23.44 -23.70 20.61
CA ASP A 8 23.32 -24.71 19.55
C ASP A 8 22.12 -25.60 19.87
N LEU A 9 21.08 -25.60 19.02
CA LEU A 9 19.85 -26.39 19.21
C LEU A 9 20.11 -27.91 19.33
N ARG A 10 21.29 -28.40 18.94
CA ARG A 10 21.69 -29.79 19.16
C ARG A 10 21.73 -30.19 20.64
N GLY A 11 21.77 -29.23 21.55
CA GLY A 11 21.69 -29.47 23.01
C GLY A 11 20.26 -29.68 23.54
N PHE A 12 19.23 -29.27 22.78
CA PHE A 12 17.83 -29.44 23.15
C PHE A 12 17.22 -30.62 22.40
N LEU A 13 17.21 -31.80 23.02
CA LEU A 13 16.68 -33.08 22.50
C LEU A 13 15.16 -33.05 22.13
N ILE A 14 14.47 -31.92 22.20
CA ILE A 14 12.99 -31.82 22.08
C ILE A 14 12.55 -30.75 21.08
N GLY A 15 13.43 -29.99 20.47
CA GLY A 15 13.05 -28.91 19.53
C GLY A 15 12.52 -29.46 18.19
N ARG A 16 11.27 -29.17 17.86
CA ARG A 16 10.74 -29.31 16.50
C ARG A 16 10.79 -27.92 15.85
N LEU A 17 11.09 -27.89 14.57
CA LEU A 17 11.06 -26.68 13.77
C LEU A 17 9.86 -26.74 12.84
N PRO A 18 9.01 -25.73 12.86
CA PRO A 18 8.01 -25.53 11.83
C PRO A 18 8.71 -25.03 10.57
N VAL A 19 8.72 -25.85 9.52
CA VAL A 19 9.38 -25.52 8.26
C VAL A 19 8.37 -25.27 7.17
N ARG A 20 8.60 -24.23 6.41
CA ARG A 20 7.82 -23.90 5.23
C ARG A 20 8.73 -23.69 4.04
N ILE A 21 8.26 -24.17 2.91
CA ILE A 21 8.96 -24.07 1.63
C ILE A 21 8.02 -23.41 0.64
N GLY A 22 8.33 -22.18 0.25
CA GLY A 22 7.69 -21.49 -0.88
C GLY A 22 8.18 -22.11 -2.19
N LEU A 23 7.24 -22.59 -2.99
CA LEU A 23 7.51 -23.16 -4.30
C LEU A 23 7.44 -22.08 -5.37
N THR A 24 8.31 -22.17 -6.37
CA THR A 24 8.31 -21.27 -7.53
C THR A 24 6.98 -21.36 -8.27
N GLN A 25 6.31 -20.24 -8.39
CA GLN A 25 5.04 -20.14 -9.10
C GLN A 25 5.24 -20.23 -10.61
N SER A 26 4.26 -20.79 -11.31
CA SER A 26 4.27 -20.86 -12.77
C SER A 26 3.83 -19.53 -13.37
N ASN A 27 4.27 -19.26 -14.61
CA ASN A 27 3.79 -18.15 -15.46
C ASN A 27 3.92 -16.73 -14.87
N LEU A 28 4.70 -16.51 -13.80
CA LEU A 28 4.95 -15.15 -13.30
C LEU A 28 5.63 -14.27 -14.35
N ASP A 29 6.43 -14.85 -15.22
CA ASP A 29 7.06 -14.19 -16.36
C ASP A 29 6.06 -13.71 -17.44
N ARG A 30 4.83 -14.22 -17.40
CA ARG A 30 3.73 -13.86 -18.29
C ARG A 30 2.61 -13.10 -17.60
N ALA A 31 2.74 -12.84 -16.31
CA ALA A 31 1.68 -12.25 -15.50
C ALA A 31 1.24 -10.87 -16.04
N GLU A 32 2.20 -10.04 -16.44
CA GLU A 32 1.92 -8.77 -17.11
C GLU A 32 1.11 -8.95 -18.40
N GLU A 33 1.50 -9.93 -19.26
CA GLU A 33 0.75 -10.25 -20.49
C GLU A 33 -0.71 -10.57 -20.18
N TYR A 34 -0.97 -11.37 -19.13
CA TYR A 34 -2.32 -11.75 -18.74
C TYR A 34 -3.12 -10.54 -18.23
N LEU A 35 -2.51 -9.72 -17.38
CA LEU A 35 -3.19 -8.54 -16.86
C LEU A 35 -3.49 -7.53 -17.98
N LEU A 36 -2.55 -7.26 -18.86
CA LEU A 36 -2.74 -6.36 -19.99
C LEU A 36 -3.78 -6.90 -20.99
N ASP A 37 -3.90 -8.22 -21.15
CA ASP A 37 -4.91 -8.81 -22.04
C ASP A 37 -6.33 -8.47 -21.59
N ILE A 38 -6.59 -8.33 -20.30
CA ILE A 38 -7.93 -7.98 -19.79
C ILE A 38 -8.11 -6.51 -19.44
N SER A 39 -7.04 -5.71 -19.37
CA SER A 39 -7.07 -4.32 -18.92
C SER A 39 -6.66 -3.29 -19.99
N HIS A 40 -6.02 -3.73 -21.09
CA HIS A 40 -5.64 -2.80 -22.15
C HIS A 40 -6.82 -2.50 -23.08
N PRO A 41 -7.16 -1.21 -23.35
CA PRO A 41 -8.39 -0.85 -24.07
C PRO A 41 -8.49 -1.38 -25.50
N LYS A 42 -7.35 -1.71 -26.12
CA LYS A 42 -7.28 -2.30 -27.48
C LYS A 42 -7.36 -3.83 -27.49
N SER A 43 -7.38 -4.47 -26.31
CA SER A 43 -7.51 -5.93 -26.25
C SER A 43 -8.93 -6.39 -26.53
N PRO A 44 -9.15 -7.44 -27.32
CA PRO A 44 -10.45 -8.07 -27.52
C PRO A 44 -10.98 -8.76 -26.25
N ASN A 45 -10.14 -8.91 -25.24
CA ASN A 45 -10.46 -9.52 -23.96
C ASN A 45 -10.66 -8.49 -22.84
N TYR A 46 -10.66 -7.19 -23.15
CA TYR A 46 -10.91 -6.14 -22.16
C TYR A 46 -12.14 -6.45 -21.29
N GLY A 47 -11.99 -6.35 -19.97
CA GLY A 47 -13.06 -6.58 -19.00
C GLY A 47 -13.45 -8.05 -18.79
N LYS A 48 -12.76 -9.02 -19.42
CA LYS A 48 -12.96 -10.44 -19.14
C LYS A 48 -12.14 -10.87 -17.92
N VAL A 49 -12.59 -10.44 -16.75
CA VAL A 49 -11.95 -10.76 -15.48
C VAL A 49 -11.94 -12.27 -15.24
N TRP A 50 -10.93 -12.72 -14.52
CA TRP A 50 -10.75 -14.14 -14.19
C TRP A 50 -11.43 -14.47 -12.86
N THR A 51 -11.82 -15.71 -12.68
CA THR A 51 -12.20 -16.23 -11.36
C THR A 51 -10.96 -16.54 -10.52
N SER A 52 -11.13 -16.64 -9.19
CA SER A 52 -10.05 -17.04 -8.30
C SER A 52 -9.47 -18.40 -8.70
N GLU A 53 -10.31 -19.36 -9.12
CA GLU A 53 -9.87 -20.69 -9.59
C GLU A 53 -9.02 -20.59 -10.87
N GLU A 54 -9.33 -19.68 -11.79
CA GLU A 54 -8.54 -19.45 -13.00
C GLU A 54 -7.18 -18.86 -12.65
N VAL A 55 -7.12 -17.93 -11.70
CA VAL A 55 -5.87 -17.35 -11.18
C VAL A 55 -5.03 -18.43 -10.52
N ILE A 56 -5.59 -19.23 -9.60
CA ILE A 56 -4.91 -20.37 -8.96
C ILE A 56 -4.38 -21.34 -10.02
N ALA A 57 -5.20 -21.72 -11.00
CA ALA A 57 -4.79 -22.65 -12.04
C ALA A 57 -3.64 -22.13 -12.90
N ALA A 58 -3.58 -20.82 -13.15
CA ALA A 58 -2.54 -20.19 -13.96
C ALA A 58 -1.19 -20.09 -13.21
N PHE A 59 -1.23 -19.75 -11.92
CA PHE A 59 -0.01 -19.41 -11.17
C PHE A 59 0.48 -20.51 -10.21
N ARG A 60 -0.29 -21.58 -9.96
CA ARG A 60 0.17 -22.68 -9.10
C ARG A 60 1.49 -23.26 -9.61
N PRO A 61 2.37 -23.73 -8.71
CA PRO A 61 3.56 -24.45 -9.09
C PRO A 61 3.26 -25.64 -10.01
N SER A 62 4.19 -25.97 -10.88
CA SER A 62 4.03 -27.14 -11.76
C SER A 62 3.97 -28.44 -10.92
N GLU A 63 3.20 -29.43 -11.37
CA GLU A 63 3.14 -30.74 -10.72
C GLU A 63 4.55 -31.35 -10.55
N SER A 64 5.41 -31.17 -11.55
CA SER A 64 6.81 -31.64 -11.50
C SER A 64 7.63 -30.93 -10.42
N ALA A 65 7.38 -29.66 -10.14
CA ALA A 65 8.03 -28.92 -9.04
C ALA A 65 7.56 -29.46 -7.69
N ILE A 66 6.25 -29.63 -7.52
CA ILE A 66 5.64 -30.18 -6.30
C ILE A 66 6.19 -31.59 -6.03
N GLU A 67 6.16 -32.48 -7.03
CA GLU A 67 6.68 -33.84 -6.93
C GLU A 67 8.17 -33.86 -6.59
N ALA A 68 8.99 -33.04 -7.27
CA ALA A 68 10.43 -33.00 -7.04
C ALA A 68 10.78 -32.59 -5.60
N VAL A 69 10.10 -31.59 -5.05
CA VAL A 69 10.33 -31.13 -3.69
C VAL A 69 9.77 -32.13 -2.68
N THR A 70 8.58 -32.66 -2.91
CA THR A 70 7.95 -33.65 -2.03
C THR A 70 8.78 -34.94 -1.97
N ASP A 71 9.29 -35.43 -3.10
CA ASP A 71 10.18 -36.60 -3.16
C ASP A 71 11.51 -36.36 -2.42
N TRP A 72 12.05 -35.14 -2.56
CA TRP A 72 13.24 -34.76 -1.80
C TRP A 72 12.98 -34.78 -0.30
N LEU A 73 11.86 -34.23 0.19
CA LEU A 73 11.46 -34.28 1.58
C LEU A 73 11.27 -35.73 2.06
N ALA A 74 10.56 -36.56 1.28
CA ALA A 74 10.32 -37.97 1.58
C ALA A 74 11.64 -38.77 1.65
N SER A 75 12.62 -38.46 0.80
CA SER A 75 13.95 -39.11 0.84
C SER A 75 14.72 -38.87 2.15
N HIS A 76 14.35 -37.79 2.88
CA HIS A 76 14.86 -37.50 4.23
C HIS A 76 13.89 -37.92 5.35
N GLY A 77 12.84 -38.70 4.99
CA GLY A 77 11.86 -39.21 5.93
C GLY A 77 10.85 -38.16 6.42
N ILE A 78 10.66 -37.08 5.69
CA ILE A 78 9.62 -36.06 5.89
C ILE A 78 8.48 -36.40 4.94
N ILE A 79 7.42 -37.03 5.45
CA ILE A 79 6.31 -37.58 4.68
C ILE A 79 4.96 -36.95 5.04
N ASP A 80 4.91 -36.29 6.17
CA ASP A 80 3.73 -35.57 6.64
C ASP A 80 3.91 -34.08 6.28
N VAL A 81 3.40 -33.73 5.09
CA VAL A 81 3.56 -32.42 4.49
C VAL A 81 2.19 -31.92 4.08
N THR A 82 1.86 -30.71 4.51
CA THR A 82 0.62 -30.03 4.13
C THR A 82 0.90 -29.05 2.99
N HIS A 83 -0.08 -28.88 2.10
CA HIS A 83 -0.04 -27.92 1.01
C HIS A 83 -1.00 -26.77 1.30
N SER A 84 -0.64 -25.54 0.90
CA SER A 84 -1.59 -24.44 0.75
C SER A 84 -2.60 -24.75 -0.37
N GLU A 85 -3.70 -24.00 -0.41
CA GLU A 85 -4.76 -24.18 -1.40
C GLU A 85 -4.24 -23.99 -2.83
N ASN A 86 -3.48 -22.95 -3.07
CA ASN A 86 -2.83 -22.64 -4.36
C ASN A 86 -1.62 -23.54 -4.67
N LYS A 87 -1.29 -24.50 -3.78
CA LYS A 87 -0.10 -25.37 -3.87
C LYS A 87 1.25 -24.63 -3.83
N GLY A 88 1.25 -23.33 -3.55
CA GLY A 88 2.46 -22.50 -3.52
C GLY A 88 3.37 -22.78 -2.33
N TRP A 89 2.85 -23.44 -1.31
CA TRP A 89 3.58 -23.74 -0.08
C TRP A 89 3.49 -25.19 0.36
N LEU A 90 4.62 -25.66 0.89
CA LEU A 90 4.71 -26.91 1.64
C LEU A 90 5.06 -26.61 3.09
N ALA A 91 4.28 -27.12 4.01
CA ALA A 91 4.47 -26.94 5.44
C ALA A 91 4.63 -28.29 6.15
N PHE A 92 5.58 -28.37 7.08
CA PHE A 92 5.80 -29.54 7.92
C PHE A 92 6.52 -29.19 9.21
N ASP A 93 6.31 -30.02 10.22
CA ASP A 93 7.02 -29.99 11.48
C ASP A 93 8.01 -31.15 11.57
N ALA A 94 9.27 -30.86 11.86
CA ALA A 94 10.27 -31.89 12.02
C ALA A 94 11.26 -31.57 13.17
N PRO A 95 11.88 -32.61 13.79
CA PRO A 95 12.98 -32.39 14.74
C PRO A 95 14.09 -31.55 14.10
N ALA A 96 14.65 -30.57 14.83
CA ALA A 96 15.70 -29.68 14.33
C ALA A 96 16.85 -30.47 13.65
N SER A 97 17.29 -31.57 14.25
CA SER A 97 18.33 -32.45 13.67
C SER A 97 17.99 -33.02 12.30
N LYS A 98 16.69 -33.21 12.00
CA LYS A 98 16.23 -33.69 10.70
C LYS A 98 16.23 -32.58 9.67
N VAL A 99 15.83 -31.39 10.07
CA VAL A 99 15.88 -30.17 9.22
C VAL A 99 17.32 -29.79 8.92
N GLU A 100 18.21 -29.85 9.91
CA GLU A 100 19.65 -29.64 9.74
C GLU A 100 20.27 -30.61 8.73
N ALA A 101 19.87 -31.90 8.80
CA ALA A 101 20.31 -32.89 7.82
C ALA A 101 19.77 -32.65 6.41
N LEU A 102 18.49 -32.22 6.29
CA LEU A 102 17.84 -31.85 5.04
C LEU A 102 18.54 -30.69 4.35
N LEU A 103 18.80 -29.62 5.12
CA LEU A 103 19.31 -28.34 4.62
C LEU A 103 20.85 -28.21 4.74
N GLN A 104 21.52 -29.26 5.22
CA GLN A 104 22.97 -29.28 5.44
C GLN A 104 23.46 -28.06 6.21
N THR A 105 22.80 -27.74 7.31
CA THR A 105 23.04 -26.56 8.14
C THR A 105 23.06 -26.92 9.62
N VAL A 106 23.22 -25.90 10.46
CA VAL A 106 23.04 -25.96 11.91
C VAL A 106 22.17 -24.80 12.31
N TYR A 107 21.09 -25.09 13.05
CA TYR A 107 20.24 -24.06 13.63
C TYR A 107 20.72 -23.64 15.00
N TYR A 108 20.54 -22.36 15.28
CA TYR A 108 20.84 -21.74 16.56
C TYR A 108 19.62 -20.98 17.04
N GLU A 109 19.46 -20.92 18.35
CA GLU A 109 18.57 -19.93 18.95
C GLU A 109 19.29 -18.60 18.98
N HIS A 110 18.65 -17.59 18.44
CA HIS A 110 19.11 -16.21 18.48
C HIS A 110 18.18 -15.43 19.40
N GLU A 111 18.77 -14.74 20.37
CA GLU A 111 18.03 -13.86 21.26
C GLU A 111 18.25 -12.42 20.80
N ASP A 112 17.16 -11.71 20.55
CA ASP A 112 17.20 -10.28 20.35
C ASP A 112 17.51 -9.59 21.68
N GLN A 113 18.56 -8.76 21.71
CA GLN A 113 19.02 -8.11 22.94
C GLN A 113 18.11 -6.98 23.41
N ILE A 114 17.25 -6.46 22.54
CA ILE A 114 16.33 -5.37 22.86
C ILE A 114 15.00 -5.93 23.36
N THR A 115 14.47 -6.93 22.66
CA THR A 115 13.13 -7.48 22.94
C THR A 115 13.20 -8.73 23.83
N GLY A 116 14.35 -9.42 23.90
CA GLY A 116 14.49 -10.72 24.56
C GLY A 116 13.74 -11.85 23.86
N GLY A 117 13.18 -11.61 22.67
CA GLY A 117 12.57 -12.63 21.83
C GLY A 117 13.62 -13.62 21.32
N VAL A 118 13.22 -14.88 21.13
CA VAL A 118 14.11 -15.96 20.66
C VAL A 118 13.55 -16.57 19.39
N ALA A 119 14.35 -16.64 18.34
CA ALA A 119 13.99 -17.25 17.07
C ALA A 119 15.05 -18.24 16.60
N PRO A 120 14.66 -19.37 15.98
CA PRO A 120 15.59 -20.30 15.34
C PRO A 120 16.04 -19.74 13.99
N ALA A 121 17.35 -19.73 13.72
CA ALA A 121 17.89 -19.42 12.41
C ALA A 121 19.23 -20.12 12.16
N CYS A 122 19.71 -20.08 10.92
CA CYS A 122 20.99 -20.63 10.53
C CYS A 122 21.82 -19.59 9.75
N ASP A 123 23.15 -19.73 9.77
CA ASP A 123 24.03 -18.79 9.03
C ASP A 123 23.92 -18.97 7.50
N LYS A 124 23.60 -20.18 7.05
CA LYS A 124 23.40 -20.58 5.64
C LYS A 124 22.75 -21.93 5.58
N TYR A 125 22.03 -22.20 4.51
CA TYR A 125 21.51 -23.54 4.21
C TYR A 125 21.80 -23.92 2.75
N HIS A 126 21.66 -25.21 2.45
CA HIS A 126 21.95 -25.76 1.14
C HIS A 126 20.78 -26.61 0.63
N VAL A 127 20.39 -26.37 -0.59
CA VAL A 127 19.38 -27.14 -1.32
C VAL A 127 20.06 -27.80 -2.52
N PRO A 128 19.78 -29.09 -2.82
CA PRO A 128 20.34 -29.75 -4.00
C PRO A 128 20.05 -28.96 -5.28
N LYS A 129 21.05 -28.82 -6.16
CA LYS A 129 20.95 -27.98 -7.38
C LYS A 129 19.67 -28.26 -8.20
N LYS A 130 19.26 -29.53 -8.31
CA LYS A 130 18.06 -29.97 -9.03
C LYS A 130 16.73 -29.58 -8.35
N ILE A 131 16.79 -29.12 -7.10
CA ILE A 131 15.62 -28.71 -6.32
C ILE A 131 15.55 -27.18 -6.24
N GLN A 132 16.69 -26.49 -6.40
CA GLN A 132 16.78 -25.03 -6.26
C GLN A 132 15.83 -24.28 -7.23
N GLU A 133 15.65 -24.78 -8.46
CA GLU A 133 14.77 -24.16 -9.46
C GLU A 133 13.28 -24.25 -9.11
N HIS A 134 12.91 -25.06 -8.11
CA HIS A 134 11.53 -25.28 -7.67
C HIS A 134 11.19 -24.60 -6.36
N ILE A 135 12.19 -23.94 -5.73
CA ILE A 135 12.04 -23.34 -4.40
C ILE A 135 12.42 -21.87 -4.46
N ASP A 136 11.52 -21.00 -4.06
CA ASP A 136 11.79 -19.57 -3.91
C ASP A 136 12.32 -19.26 -2.50
N TYR A 137 11.78 -19.94 -1.47
CA TYR A 137 12.05 -19.56 -0.10
C TYR A 137 11.91 -20.75 0.88
N ILE A 138 12.70 -20.74 1.97
CA ILE A 138 12.59 -21.70 3.10
C ILE A 138 12.67 -20.94 4.42
N THR A 139 11.70 -21.18 5.31
CA THR A 139 11.70 -20.64 6.68
C THR A 139 11.52 -21.76 7.70
N PRO A 140 12.14 -21.68 8.92
CA PRO A 140 13.15 -20.70 9.33
C PRO A 140 14.44 -20.86 8.52
N GLY A 141 15.04 -19.72 8.13
CA GLY A 141 16.21 -19.66 7.23
C GLY A 141 17.39 -18.89 7.82
N THR A 142 17.97 -18.03 7.01
CA THR A 142 19.17 -17.24 7.38
C THR A 142 18.81 -15.89 8.01
N LYS A 143 17.55 -15.50 8.04
CA LYS A 143 17.09 -14.24 8.62
C LYS A 143 16.86 -14.38 10.12
N LEU A 144 17.25 -13.36 10.85
CA LEU A 144 17.19 -13.28 12.31
C LEU A 144 16.19 -12.19 12.67
N MET A 145 14.95 -12.57 12.86
CA MET A 145 13.97 -11.70 13.52
C MET A 145 13.33 -12.51 14.64
N ALA A 146 13.47 -12.02 15.86
CA ALA A 146 12.93 -12.70 17.02
C ALA A 146 11.53 -12.15 17.32
N PRO A 147 10.55 -12.99 17.63
CA PRO A 147 9.25 -12.54 18.09
C PRO A 147 9.41 -11.74 19.38
N VAL A 148 8.60 -10.71 19.54
CA VAL A 148 8.64 -9.82 20.70
C VAL A 148 8.17 -10.55 21.94
N LYS A 149 8.94 -10.49 23.03
CA LYS A 149 8.42 -10.83 24.35
C LYS A 149 7.65 -9.66 24.94
N SER A 150 6.39 -9.85 25.17
CA SER A 150 5.41 -8.83 25.58
C SER A 150 5.37 -8.57 27.09
N ASP A 151 6.50 -8.47 27.78
CA ASP A 151 6.50 -8.17 29.23
C ASP A 151 6.58 -6.67 29.57
N VAL A 152 6.37 -5.79 28.61
CA VAL A 152 6.41 -4.35 28.84
C VAL A 152 5.00 -3.81 28.97
N ASP A 153 4.78 -3.14 30.08
CA ASP A 153 3.53 -2.53 30.54
C ASP A 153 2.87 -1.65 29.44
N LEU A 154 2.05 -2.27 28.58
CA LEU A 154 1.36 -1.64 27.45
C LEU A 154 0.50 -0.43 27.87
N LYS A 155 0.03 -0.41 29.15
CA LYS A 155 -0.78 0.71 29.66
C LYS A 155 0.00 2.01 29.78
N VAL A 156 1.26 1.96 30.18
CA VAL A 156 2.12 3.15 30.28
C VAL A 156 2.53 3.64 28.87
N LYS A 157 2.69 2.70 27.93
CA LYS A 157 3.01 3.04 26.53
C LYS A 157 1.83 3.66 25.77
N ARG A 158 0.59 3.22 26.03
CA ARG A 158 -0.62 3.82 25.41
C ARG A 158 -0.73 5.32 25.65
N GLU A 159 -0.35 5.83 26.83
CA GLU A 159 -0.39 7.27 27.12
C GLU A 159 0.79 8.05 26.51
N GLY A 160 1.97 7.42 26.41
CA GLY A 160 3.15 8.01 25.79
C GLY A 160 3.13 8.00 24.26
N GLN A 161 2.46 7.01 23.66
CA GLN A 161 2.36 6.83 22.20
C GLN A 161 1.30 7.73 21.56
N LYS A 162 0.25 8.14 22.30
CA LYS A 162 -0.73 9.11 21.79
C LYS A 162 -0.10 10.36 21.18
N ASN A 163 1.10 10.73 21.61
CA ASN A 163 1.81 11.90 21.11
C ASN A 163 2.85 11.60 20.01
N ARG A 164 3.15 10.32 19.73
CA ARG A 164 4.16 9.94 18.71
C ARG A 164 3.56 9.36 17.44
N ARG A 165 2.33 8.81 17.49
CA ARG A 165 1.65 8.16 16.35
C ARG A 165 1.16 9.12 15.27
N HIS A 166 0.87 10.37 15.64
CA HIS A 166 0.43 11.40 14.68
C HIS A 166 1.53 11.89 13.74
N ASP A 167 2.75 11.34 13.84
CA ASP A 167 3.89 11.88 13.11
C ASP A 167 4.24 11.08 11.84
N ARG A 168 3.62 9.94 11.55
CA ARG A 168 4.00 9.13 10.37
C ARG A 168 3.20 9.41 9.12
N VAL A 169 1.90 9.53 9.23
CA VAL A 169 1.18 10.37 8.28
C VAL A 169 1.23 11.76 8.88
N LYS A 170 2.05 12.65 8.36
CA LYS A 170 2.03 14.05 8.77
C LYS A 170 0.69 14.61 8.32
N GLN A 171 -0.33 14.37 9.16
CA GLN A 171 -1.49 15.23 9.05
C GLN A 171 -0.99 16.66 9.15
N PRO A 172 -1.26 17.52 8.18
CA PRO A 172 -0.99 18.93 8.30
C PRO A 172 -1.45 19.37 9.68
N ALA A 173 -0.57 20.01 10.43
CA ALA A 173 -0.87 20.38 11.81
C ALA A 173 -2.26 21.01 11.84
N LYS A 174 -3.19 20.46 12.64
CA LYS A 174 -4.57 20.97 12.76
C LYS A 174 -4.48 22.48 12.97
N GLN A 175 -4.66 23.26 11.91
CA GLN A 175 -4.77 24.70 12.05
C GLN A 175 -6.09 24.95 12.76
N LYS A 176 -6.04 25.54 13.95
CA LYS A 176 -7.25 26.05 14.58
C LYS A 176 -7.77 27.19 13.73
N PHE A 177 -8.75 26.87 12.91
CA PHE A 177 -9.45 27.89 12.13
C PHE A 177 -10.19 28.83 13.06
N SER A 178 -10.25 30.09 12.64
CA SER A 178 -11.10 31.01 13.37
C SER A 178 -12.56 30.55 13.23
N GLU A 179 -13.32 30.65 14.28
CA GLU A 179 -14.76 30.38 14.29
C GLU A 179 -15.50 31.10 13.14
N GLN A 180 -14.95 32.22 12.69
CA GLN A 180 -15.47 32.97 11.54
C GLN A 180 -15.34 32.23 10.21
N LEU A 181 -14.22 31.54 9.98
CA LEU A 181 -14.02 30.78 8.73
C LEU A 181 -14.94 29.54 8.71
N PHE A 182 -15.04 28.82 9.82
CA PHE A 182 -15.96 27.69 9.92
C PHE A 182 -17.41 28.13 9.65
N ASN A 183 -17.86 29.24 10.29
CA ASN A 183 -19.21 29.77 10.09
C ASN A 183 -19.43 30.22 8.63
N LEU A 184 -18.42 30.73 7.95
CA LEU A 184 -18.50 31.06 6.53
C LEU A 184 -18.70 29.80 5.68
N LEU A 185 -17.88 28.78 5.88
CA LEU A 185 -17.93 27.53 5.11
C LEU A 185 -19.24 26.76 5.32
N SER A 186 -19.69 26.64 6.58
CA SER A 186 -20.91 25.91 6.93
C SER A 186 -22.19 26.65 6.58
N SER A 187 -22.17 27.99 6.53
CA SER A 187 -23.35 28.81 6.18
C SER A 187 -23.71 28.76 4.68
N ASN A 188 -22.77 28.40 3.83
CA ASN A 188 -22.98 28.22 2.39
C ASN A 188 -22.02 27.14 1.85
N SER A 189 -22.38 25.89 2.10
CA SER A 189 -21.58 24.71 1.71
C SER A 189 -21.35 24.58 0.20
N SER A 190 -22.08 25.30 -0.62
CA SER A 190 -21.93 25.35 -2.08
C SER A 190 -21.09 26.56 -2.58
N ASP A 191 -20.55 27.38 -1.69
CA ASP A 191 -19.71 28.53 -2.07
C ASP A 191 -18.32 28.08 -2.51
N LEU A 192 -18.01 28.36 -3.76
CA LEU A 192 -16.71 28.01 -4.36
C LEU A 192 -15.64 29.10 -4.20
N SER A 193 -16.00 30.25 -3.60
CA SER A 193 -15.08 31.39 -3.49
C SER A 193 -13.98 31.21 -2.46
N THR A 194 -14.05 30.16 -1.63
CA THR A 194 -13.11 29.85 -0.54
C THR A 194 -12.28 28.59 -0.81
N CYS A 195 -12.41 27.98 -1.98
CA CYS A 195 -11.75 26.70 -2.28
C CYS A 195 -10.21 26.78 -2.32
N ASP A 196 -9.64 27.97 -2.48
CA ASP A 196 -8.19 28.20 -2.35
C ASP A 196 -7.70 28.23 -0.89
N VAL A 197 -8.64 28.30 0.07
CA VAL A 197 -8.37 28.34 1.51
C VAL A 197 -8.80 27.06 2.21
N ALA A 198 -9.95 26.52 1.83
CA ALA A 198 -10.52 25.31 2.40
C ALA A 198 -11.31 24.53 1.33
N ILE A 199 -10.93 23.31 1.10
CA ILE A 199 -11.59 22.40 0.15
C ILE A 199 -12.76 21.71 0.86
N THR A 200 -13.95 21.94 0.33
CA THR A 200 -15.20 21.29 0.74
C THR A 200 -15.64 20.26 -0.32
N PRO A 201 -16.63 19.40 -0.06
CA PRO A 201 -17.21 18.53 -1.08
C PRO A 201 -17.68 19.25 -2.34
N ALA A 202 -18.19 20.47 -2.21
CA ALA A 202 -18.58 21.29 -3.35
C ALA A 202 -17.37 21.72 -4.20
N CYS A 203 -16.23 22.02 -3.57
CA CYS A 203 -14.99 22.30 -4.28
C CYS A 203 -14.51 21.09 -5.08
N VAL A 204 -14.48 19.89 -4.45
CA VAL A 204 -14.08 18.64 -5.12
C VAL A 204 -15.00 18.33 -6.30
N ALA A 205 -16.31 18.46 -6.10
CA ALA A 205 -17.28 18.25 -7.17
C ALA A 205 -17.09 19.22 -8.34
N ALA A 206 -16.78 20.47 -8.05
CA ALA A 206 -16.54 21.50 -9.07
C ALA A 206 -15.21 21.30 -9.81
N LEU A 207 -14.11 20.95 -9.09
CA LEU A 207 -12.79 20.67 -9.69
C LEU A 207 -12.88 19.58 -10.75
N TYR A 208 -13.57 18.49 -10.43
CA TYR A 208 -13.59 17.28 -11.27
C TYR A 208 -14.90 17.07 -12.02
N ASN A 209 -15.83 18.01 -11.97
CA ASN A 209 -17.14 17.95 -12.60
C ASN A 209 -17.96 16.73 -12.13
N ILE A 210 -17.87 16.38 -10.86
CA ILE A 210 -18.58 15.24 -10.28
C ILE A 210 -20.04 15.61 -10.07
N THR A 211 -20.93 14.78 -10.58
CA THR A 211 -22.38 14.90 -10.35
C THR A 211 -22.81 14.06 -9.15
N ALA A 212 -23.92 14.41 -8.51
CA ALA A 212 -24.47 13.62 -7.42
C ALA A 212 -24.71 12.14 -7.82
N GLY A 213 -24.42 11.21 -6.90
CA GLY A 213 -24.68 9.79 -7.09
C GLY A 213 -26.17 9.48 -7.11
N THR A 214 -26.57 8.57 -7.97
CA THR A 214 -27.96 8.12 -8.09
C THR A 214 -28.11 6.60 -8.09
N LEU A 215 -27.00 5.88 -8.21
CA LEU A 215 -26.94 4.43 -8.26
C LEU A 215 -26.37 3.85 -6.95
N CYS A 216 -26.82 2.67 -6.62
CA CYS A 216 -26.29 1.80 -5.60
C CYS A 216 -26.43 0.37 -6.14
N VAL A 217 -25.46 -0.01 -6.99
CA VAL A 217 -25.53 -1.30 -7.67
C VAL A 217 -25.07 -2.39 -6.71
N PRO A 218 -25.83 -3.48 -6.54
CA PRO A 218 -25.39 -4.62 -5.72
C PRO A 218 -24.03 -5.16 -6.19
N ASN A 219 -23.22 -5.62 -5.26
CA ASN A 219 -21.88 -6.14 -5.49
C ASN A 219 -20.89 -5.10 -6.03
N ASN A 220 -21.17 -3.81 -5.81
CA ASN A 220 -20.18 -2.75 -5.92
C ASN A 220 -20.04 -2.05 -4.56
N SER A 221 -18.81 -1.86 -4.11
CA SER A 221 -18.49 -1.06 -2.92
C SER A 221 -17.14 -0.40 -3.11
N LEU A 222 -16.91 0.69 -2.40
CA LEU A 222 -15.58 1.27 -2.24
C LEU A 222 -14.98 0.73 -0.96
N GLY A 223 -13.86 0.00 -1.06
CA GLY A 223 -13.04 -0.39 0.09
C GLY A 223 -12.16 0.78 0.53
N ILE A 224 -12.11 1.05 1.81
CA ILE A 224 -11.14 1.95 2.44
C ILE A 224 -10.34 1.13 3.43
N PHE A 225 -9.03 1.03 3.18
CA PHE A 225 -8.10 0.33 4.06
C PHE A 225 -7.65 1.23 5.18
N GLU A 226 -7.76 0.73 6.42
CA GLU A 226 -7.33 1.43 7.62
C GLU A 226 -6.42 0.56 8.49
N ALA A 227 -5.40 1.17 9.04
CA ALA A 227 -4.44 0.56 9.96
C ALA A 227 -4.04 1.55 11.07
N GLU A 228 -3.17 1.16 11.99
CA GLU A 228 -2.58 2.05 13.00
C GLU A 228 -3.56 2.67 14.00
N LEU A 229 -4.57 1.94 14.45
CA LEU A 229 -5.59 2.42 15.38
C LEU A 229 -6.38 3.65 14.83
N GLN A 230 -6.61 3.66 13.54
CA GLN A 230 -7.44 4.66 12.88
C GLN A 230 -8.90 4.23 12.94
N TYR A 231 -9.62 4.72 13.95
CA TYR A 231 -11.03 4.41 14.15
C TYR A 231 -11.91 5.49 13.54
N TRP A 232 -13.01 5.12 12.89
CA TRP A 232 -14.01 6.08 12.50
C TRP A 232 -15.04 6.30 13.64
N ASP A 233 -15.66 7.49 13.66
CA ASP A 233 -16.65 7.90 14.65
C ASP A 233 -17.91 8.44 13.97
N GLN A 234 -19.09 7.93 14.38
CA GLN A 234 -20.37 8.34 13.79
C GLN A 234 -20.70 9.81 14.01
N GLN A 235 -20.34 10.35 15.16
CA GLN A 235 -20.66 11.75 15.46
C GLN A 235 -19.84 12.69 14.56
N ASP A 236 -18.59 12.38 14.25
CA ASP A 236 -17.77 13.16 13.34
C ASP A 236 -18.32 13.09 11.89
N LEU A 237 -18.77 11.91 11.44
CA LEU A 237 -19.46 11.79 10.15
C LEU A 237 -20.74 12.63 10.12
N ASP A 238 -21.55 12.52 11.15
CA ASP A 238 -22.81 13.27 11.25
C ASP A 238 -22.57 14.80 11.29
N LEU A 239 -21.54 15.24 12.00
CA LEU A 239 -21.13 16.65 12.00
C LEU A 239 -20.72 17.10 10.59
N PHE A 240 -19.98 16.28 9.87
CA PHE A 240 -19.58 16.59 8.50
C PHE A 240 -20.78 16.64 7.55
N PHE A 241 -21.67 15.64 7.62
CA PHE A 241 -22.85 15.60 6.76
C PHE A 241 -23.78 16.77 7.02
N ALA A 242 -24.01 17.12 8.28
CA ALA A 242 -24.85 18.27 8.64
C ALA A 242 -24.33 19.62 8.11
N ASN A 243 -23.02 19.77 7.97
CA ASN A 243 -22.42 21.05 7.60
C ASN A 243 -22.07 21.17 6.11
N PHE A 244 -21.74 20.06 5.43
CA PHE A 244 -21.21 20.10 4.08
C PHE A 244 -22.00 19.28 3.05
N THR A 245 -22.79 18.29 3.49
CA THR A 245 -23.46 17.32 2.59
C THR A 245 -24.83 16.94 3.13
N ASP A 246 -25.75 17.90 3.26
CA ASP A 246 -27.08 17.74 3.83
C ASP A 246 -27.98 16.73 3.07
N TRP A 247 -27.58 16.32 1.88
CA TRP A 247 -28.22 15.26 1.10
C TRP A 247 -27.84 13.85 1.57
N ILE A 248 -26.80 13.69 2.40
CA ILE A 248 -26.43 12.42 3.04
C ILE A 248 -27.12 12.35 4.40
N PRO A 249 -27.99 11.34 4.65
CA PRO A 249 -28.69 11.23 5.91
C PRO A 249 -27.76 11.05 7.11
N GLN A 250 -28.12 11.64 8.23
CA GLN A 250 -27.49 11.36 9.52
C GLN A 250 -27.56 9.87 9.84
N GLY A 251 -26.52 9.30 10.43
CA GLY A 251 -26.41 7.88 10.72
C GLY A 251 -25.97 7.04 9.51
N THR A 252 -25.64 7.64 8.36
CA THR A 252 -24.95 6.92 7.27
C THR A 252 -23.54 6.51 7.74
N HIS A 253 -23.18 5.25 7.57
CA HIS A 253 -21.92 4.68 8.05
C HIS A 253 -21.41 3.59 7.11
N PRO A 254 -20.11 3.24 7.15
CA PRO A 254 -19.54 2.15 6.36
C PRO A 254 -19.98 0.78 6.90
N ILE A 255 -19.71 -0.25 6.11
CA ILE A 255 -19.67 -1.64 6.57
C ILE A 255 -18.27 -1.89 7.11
N ASP A 256 -18.17 -2.45 8.32
CA ASP A 256 -16.90 -2.74 8.95
C ASP A 256 -16.49 -4.19 8.68
N GLU A 257 -15.33 -4.37 8.08
CA GLU A 257 -14.64 -5.65 7.94
C GLU A 257 -13.38 -5.59 8.81
N GLU A 258 -13.51 -6.12 10.02
CA GLU A 258 -12.48 -6.14 11.04
C GLU A 258 -11.58 -7.36 10.85
N ILE A 259 -10.34 -7.11 10.42
CA ILE A 259 -9.38 -8.14 10.02
C ILE A 259 -8.42 -8.42 11.17
N ASP A 260 -8.36 -9.69 11.61
CA ASP A 260 -7.41 -10.24 12.58
C ASP A 260 -7.22 -9.38 13.85
N GLY A 261 -8.35 -8.97 14.46
CA GLY A 261 -8.37 -8.16 15.67
C GLY A 261 -8.51 -6.66 15.41
N GLY A 262 -8.70 -6.27 14.16
CA GLY A 262 -9.03 -4.89 13.80
C GLY A 262 -10.28 -4.38 14.54
N ILE A 263 -10.30 -3.07 14.78
CA ILE A 263 -11.47 -2.35 15.33
C ILE A 263 -11.67 -1.13 14.44
N ALA A 264 -12.73 -1.13 13.65
CA ALA A 264 -12.98 -0.04 12.71
C ALA A 264 -13.66 1.16 13.36
N GLN A 265 -14.67 0.93 14.21
CA GLN A 265 -15.48 1.98 14.84
C GLN A 265 -15.08 2.25 16.28
N THR A 266 -15.22 3.51 16.71
CA THR A 266 -15.15 3.90 18.12
C THR A 266 -16.39 4.64 18.57
N ASP A 267 -16.86 4.33 19.79
CA ASP A 267 -17.90 5.12 20.49
C ASP A 267 -17.31 6.32 21.25
N ASN A 268 -16.01 6.46 21.28
CA ASN A 268 -15.32 7.54 21.96
C ASN A 268 -14.72 8.52 20.94
N ILE A 269 -15.44 9.58 20.65
CA ILE A 269 -15.04 10.61 19.68
C ILE A 269 -13.59 11.10 19.85
N SER A 270 -13.05 11.09 21.06
CA SER A 270 -11.65 11.49 21.30
C SER A 270 -10.61 10.48 20.77
N LEU A 271 -11.06 9.29 20.37
CA LEU A 271 -10.22 8.26 19.75
C LEU A 271 -10.39 8.22 18.23
N ALA A 272 -11.27 9.05 17.66
CA ALA A 272 -11.44 9.13 16.22
C ALA A 272 -10.10 9.35 15.52
N GLY A 273 -9.79 8.49 14.55
CA GLY A 273 -8.58 8.53 13.74
C GLY A 273 -8.65 9.64 12.70
N GLY A 274 -7.57 10.37 12.55
CA GLY A 274 -7.55 11.45 11.56
C GLY A 274 -7.54 10.94 10.13
N GLU A 275 -6.95 9.78 9.88
CA GLU A 275 -6.90 9.15 8.56
C GLU A 275 -8.28 8.62 8.16
N SER A 276 -8.88 7.75 8.98
CA SER A 276 -10.18 7.16 8.65
C SER A 276 -11.28 8.21 8.50
N MET A 277 -11.24 9.28 9.34
CA MET A 277 -12.20 10.38 9.21
C MET A 277 -11.95 11.21 7.94
N LEU A 278 -10.70 11.40 7.52
CA LEU A 278 -10.36 12.08 6.26
C LEU A 278 -10.88 11.29 5.06
N ASP A 279 -10.56 10.01 5.00
CA ASP A 279 -10.90 9.15 3.87
C ASP A 279 -12.41 9.00 3.70
N LEU A 280 -13.13 8.73 4.78
CA LEU A 280 -14.59 8.58 4.75
C LEU A 280 -15.31 9.88 4.41
N GLN A 281 -14.89 11.03 4.95
CA GLN A 281 -15.51 12.32 4.68
C GLN A 281 -15.26 12.82 3.26
N LEU A 282 -14.19 12.37 2.59
CA LEU A 282 -13.95 12.63 1.19
C LEU A 282 -14.67 11.67 0.26
N ALA A 283 -14.74 10.40 0.62
CA ALA A 283 -15.33 9.35 -0.20
C ALA A 283 -16.87 9.46 -0.26
N TYR A 284 -17.53 9.62 0.89
CA TYR A 284 -19.01 9.65 0.95
C TYR A 284 -19.66 10.65 0.01
N PRO A 285 -19.23 11.92 -0.05
CA PRO A 285 -19.83 12.90 -0.98
C PRO A 285 -19.74 12.50 -2.45
N ILE A 286 -18.79 11.65 -2.79
CA ILE A 286 -18.56 11.17 -4.16
C ILE A 286 -19.40 9.93 -4.45
N VAL A 287 -19.40 8.94 -3.56
CA VAL A 287 -19.98 7.63 -3.85
C VAL A 287 -21.45 7.49 -3.43
N TYR A 288 -21.92 8.28 -2.45
CA TYR A 288 -23.31 8.13 -1.97
C TYR A 288 -24.33 8.21 -3.12
N PRO A 289 -25.32 7.30 -3.20
CA PRO A 289 -25.78 6.35 -2.16
C PRO A 289 -25.07 4.98 -2.15
N GLN A 290 -23.96 4.78 -2.86
CA GLN A 290 -23.22 3.53 -2.83
C GLN A 290 -22.56 3.31 -1.45
N THR A 291 -22.33 2.05 -1.09
CA THR A 291 -21.77 1.62 0.18
C THR A 291 -20.24 1.78 0.20
N ILE A 292 -19.69 2.16 1.34
CA ILE A 292 -18.27 2.08 1.65
C ILE A 292 -18.06 0.89 2.59
N THR A 293 -16.97 0.15 2.37
CA THR A 293 -16.50 -0.92 3.26
C THR A 293 -15.17 -0.49 3.85
N VAL A 294 -15.06 -0.42 5.18
CA VAL A 294 -13.79 -0.20 5.87
C VAL A 294 -13.14 -1.55 6.12
N LEU A 295 -11.94 -1.72 5.55
CA LEU A 295 -11.08 -2.88 5.73
C LEU A 295 -10.05 -2.52 6.81
N ASN A 296 -10.37 -2.77 8.08
CA ASN A 296 -9.52 -2.36 9.18
C ASN A 296 -8.61 -3.51 9.64
N VAL A 297 -7.31 -3.24 9.61
CA VAL A 297 -6.27 -4.15 10.08
C VAL A 297 -5.55 -3.50 11.24
N ASP A 298 -5.93 -3.84 12.46
CA ASP A 298 -5.40 -3.18 13.66
C ASP A 298 -5.24 -4.15 14.84
N ASP A 299 -4.41 -5.19 14.68
CA ASP A 299 -3.91 -5.90 15.84
C ASP A 299 -2.86 -5.03 16.54
N ILE A 300 -3.27 -4.38 17.61
CA ILE A 300 -2.46 -3.43 18.37
C ILE A 300 -1.11 -4.01 18.82
N HIS A 301 -1.01 -5.33 19.00
CA HIS A 301 0.21 -5.99 19.42
C HIS A 301 1.29 -5.90 18.33
N TYR A 302 0.90 -6.01 17.06
CA TYR A 302 1.79 -5.90 15.92
C TYR A 302 1.94 -4.47 15.40
N GLN A 303 1.12 -3.55 15.86
CA GLN A 303 1.17 -2.14 15.49
C GLN A 303 2.14 -1.30 16.33
N THR A 304 2.92 -1.93 17.19
CA THR A 304 3.85 -1.20 18.05
C THR A 304 5.19 -1.00 17.36
N TRP A 305 5.57 0.22 17.20
CA TRP A 305 6.77 0.79 16.61
C TRP A 305 8.14 0.26 17.03
N GLU A 306 8.20 -0.45 18.12
CA GLU A 306 9.46 -0.75 18.77
C GLU A 306 10.16 -1.97 18.20
N ASN A 307 9.60 -2.60 17.14
CA ASN A 307 10.02 -3.93 16.77
C ASN A 307 10.53 -4.12 15.35
N ASP A 308 10.73 -3.08 14.54
CA ASP A 308 11.25 -3.18 13.15
C ASP A 308 10.50 -4.21 12.25
N THR A 309 9.33 -4.69 12.66
CA THR A 309 8.57 -5.76 11.99
C THR A 309 7.27 -5.26 11.39
N TYR A 310 7.04 -3.97 11.46
CA TYR A 310 5.80 -3.37 11.01
C TYR A 310 5.72 -3.27 9.49
N THR A 311 4.75 -3.93 8.90
CA THR A 311 4.53 -3.99 7.44
C THR A 311 3.21 -3.34 7.00
N TRP A 312 2.68 -2.41 7.80
CA TRP A 312 1.44 -1.66 7.54
C TRP A 312 0.18 -2.51 7.39
N GLY A 313 0.25 -3.81 7.72
CA GLY A 313 -0.89 -4.72 7.59
C GLY A 313 -1.30 -5.06 6.16
N PHE A 314 -0.53 -4.67 5.14
CA PHE A 314 -0.88 -4.97 3.75
C PHE A 314 -0.96 -6.47 3.47
N ASN A 315 -0.06 -7.25 4.06
CA ASN A 315 -0.10 -8.70 3.87
C ASN A 315 -1.32 -9.32 4.56
N THR A 316 -1.66 -8.85 5.75
CA THR A 316 -2.86 -9.26 6.49
C THR A 316 -4.15 -8.93 5.72
N LEU A 317 -4.20 -7.76 5.07
CA LEU A 317 -5.29 -7.42 4.15
C LEU A 317 -5.37 -8.41 2.99
N LEU A 318 -4.25 -8.69 2.32
CA LEU A 318 -4.22 -9.60 1.15
C LEU A 318 -4.64 -11.02 1.54
N ASP A 319 -4.18 -11.51 2.69
CA ASP A 319 -4.62 -12.80 3.24
C ASP A 319 -6.13 -12.84 3.47
N ALA A 320 -6.69 -11.78 4.03
CA ALA A 320 -8.10 -11.71 4.39
C ALA A 320 -9.04 -11.67 3.18
N ILE A 321 -8.62 -11.06 2.07
CA ILE A 321 -9.42 -10.91 0.84
C ILE A 321 -9.09 -11.94 -0.25
N ASP A 322 -7.96 -12.67 -0.15
CA ASP A 322 -7.64 -13.81 -1.04
C ASP A 322 -7.12 -15.01 -0.26
N GLY A 323 -7.98 -15.97 0.01
CA GLY A 323 -7.60 -17.20 0.68
C GLY A 323 -6.55 -18.03 -0.06
N SER A 324 -6.34 -17.79 -1.35
CA SER A 324 -5.30 -18.49 -2.11
C SER A 324 -3.89 -17.93 -1.83
N TYR A 325 -3.81 -16.68 -1.41
CA TYR A 325 -2.56 -16.04 -0.99
C TYR A 325 -2.10 -16.51 0.38
N CYS A 326 -3.04 -16.76 1.29
CA CYS A 326 -2.80 -17.14 2.67
C CYS A 326 -2.08 -18.48 2.82
N THR A 327 -1.04 -18.53 3.65
CA THR A 327 -0.17 -19.71 3.75
C THR A 327 -0.47 -20.65 4.90
N TYR A 328 -1.37 -20.32 5.83
CA TYR A 328 -1.29 -20.84 7.19
C TYR A 328 -2.44 -21.52 7.83
N SER A 329 -3.57 -21.68 7.18
CA SER A 329 -4.76 -22.35 7.76
C SER A 329 -4.45 -23.73 8.40
N ALA A 330 -3.33 -24.35 8.06
CA ALA A 330 -2.99 -25.70 8.53
C ALA A 330 -2.25 -25.76 9.87
N TYR A 331 -1.59 -24.68 10.33
CA TYR A 331 -0.68 -24.74 11.48
C TYR A 331 -0.88 -23.67 12.56
N ASN A 332 -1.92 -22.87 12.49
CA ASN A 332 -2.13 -21.70 13.37
C ASN A 332 -0.93 -20.75 13.41
N GLU A 333 -0.28 -20.57 12.27
CA GLU A 333 0.83 -19.64 12.11
C GLU A 333 0.59 -18.81 10.85
N THR A 334 1.22 -17.69 10.75
CA THR A 334 0.81 -16.69 9.83
C THR A 334 1.89 -16.21 8.91
N GLY A 335 1.46 -15.50 7.94
CA GLY A 335 2.24 -14.65 7.11
C GLY A 335 3.14 -15.38 6.15
N ASP A 336 3.36 -14.78 5.06
CA ASP A 336 4.23 -15.28 4.03
C ASP A 336 5.69 -15.23 4.46
N LEU A 337 6.01 -14.30 5.34
CA LEU A 337 7.29 -14.17 6.00
C LEU A 337 7.10 -14.07 7.51
N PRO A 338 7.19 -15.18 8.25
CA PRO A 338 6.89 -15.23 9.70
C PRO A 338 7.66 -14.25 10.58
N ASN A 339 8.68 -13.62 10.04
CA ASN A 339 9.46 -12.60 10.74
C ASN A 339 9.01 -11.16 10.45
N TRP A 340 8.10 -10.99 9.49
CA TRP A 340 7.59 -9.68 9.05
C TRP A 340 6.09 -9.59 9.24
N ASP A 341 5.40 -10.71 9.06
CA ASP A 341 3.95 -10.77 9.19
C ASP A 341 3.53 -11.21 10.59
N PRO A 342 2.38 -10.78 11.07
CA PRO A 342 1.87 -11.14 12.37
C PRO A 342 1.63 -12.65 12.50
N THR A 343 1.74 -13.19 13.71
CA THR A 343 1.42 -14.59 14.04
C THR A 343 0.11 -14.68 14.80
N TYR A 344 -0.83 -15.49 14.33
CA TYR A 344 -2.13 -15.68 14.95
C TYR A 344 -2.39 -17.15 15.32
N PRO A 345 -3.01 -17.46 16.50
CA PRO A 345 -3.40 -16.48 17.53
C PRO A 345 -2.19 -15.77 18.14
N ASP A 346 -2.34 -14.46 18.36
CA ASP A 346 -1.27 -13.67 18.98
C ASP A 346 -1.11 -14.06 20.46
N PRO A 347 0.08 -14.50 20.88
CA PRO A 347 0.35 -14.87 22.27
C PRO A 347 0.49 -13.66 23.21
N GLY A 348 0.49 -12.45 22.69
CA GLY A 348 0.67 -11.21 23.46
C GLY A 348 -0.55 -10.84 24.28
N PRO A 349 -0.38 -10.00 25.31
CA PRO A 349 -1.50 -9.43 26.03
C PRO A 349 -2.33 -8.52 25.11
N ASP A 350 -3.64 -8.75 25.08
CA ASP A 350 -4.59 -8.02 24.23
C ASP A 350 -4.42 -8.27 22.70
N GLY A 351 -3.59 -9.25 22.28
CA GLY A 351 -3.48 -9.66 20.89
C GLY A 351 -4.69 -10.46 20.42
N TYR A 352 -4.88 -10.53 19.12
CA TYR A 352 -5.97 -11.29 18.50
C TYR A 352 -5.83 -12.78 18.81
N ASN A 353 -6.85 -13.34 19.48
CA ASN A 353 -6.85 -14.75 19.93
C ASN A 353 -7.64 -15.67 18.99
N GLY A 354 -7.92 -15.23 17.78
CA GLY A 354 -8.55 -16.02 16.72
C GLY A 354 -7.52 -16.71 15.81
N THR A 355 -8.03 -17.43 14.84
CA THR A 355 -7.23 -17.92 13.72
C THR A 355 -7.12 -16.84 12.66
N LEU A 356 -6.02 -16.84 11.91
CA LEU A 356 -5.84 -15.96 10.74
C LEU A 356 -7.08 -16.04 9.83
N GLN A 357 -7.60 -14.90 9.44
CA GLN A 357 -8.72 -14.79 8.52
C GLN A 357 -8.20 -14.88 7.07
N CYS A 358 -8.37 -16.01 6.45
CA CYS A 358 -7.91 -16.29 5.10
C CYS A 358 -9.07 -16.35 4.12
N GLY A 359 -9.15 -15.39 3.17
CA GLY A 359 -10.22 -15.33 2.18
C GLY A 359 -11.61 -15.26 2.81
N VAL A 360 -11.72 -14.53 3.91
CA VAL A 360 -12.99 -14.41 4.66
C VAL A 360 -13.87 -13.32 4.08
N PHE A 361 -13.25 -12.31 3.48
CA PHE A 361 -13.93 -11.16 2.93
C PHE A 361 -13.83 -11.14 1.40
N GLU A 362 -14.93 -10.80 0.75
CA GLU A 362 -14.93 -10.58 -0.70
C GLU A 362 -14.29 -9.22 -1.01
N PRO A 363 -13.29 -9.14 -1.89
CA PRO A 363 -12.62 -7.88 -2.16
C PRO A 363 -13.58 -6.86 -2.80
N PRO A 364 -13.66 -5.63 -2.28
CA PRO A 364 -14.33 -4.53 -2.97
C PRO A 364 -13.75 -4.31 -4.37
N ASN A 365 -14.58 -3.87 -5.33
CA ASN A 365 -14.12 -3.64 -6.71
C ASN A 365 -13.05 -2.54 -6.82
N VAL A 366 -13.03 -1.59 -5.88
CA VAL A 366 -12.02 -0.54 -5.75
C VAL A 366 -11.59 -0.48 -4.30
N ILE A 367 -10.30 -0.49 -4.03
CA ILE A 367 -9.74 -0.37 -2.70
C ILE A 367 -8.80 0.84 -2.66
N SER A 368 -9.10 1.78 -1.76
CA SER A 368 -8.31 2.98 -1.46
C SER A 368 -7.37 2.69 -0.30
N LEU A 369 -6.08 2.96 -0.48
CA LEU A 369 -5.06 2.73 0.55
C LEU A 369 -4.22 4.00 0.73
N SER A 370 -4.38 4.64 1.86
CA SER A 370 -3.72 5.91 2.21
C SER A 370 -2.44 5.72 3.02
N TYR A 371 -1.74 4.61 2.81
CA TYR A 371 -0.57 4.18 3.58
C TYR A 371 0.60 3.80 2.68
N GLY A 372 1.81 3.79 3.28
CA GLY A 372 3.01 3.31 2.61
C GLY A 372 4.28 3.58 3.43
N GLY A 373 5.30 2.78 3.17
CA GLY A 373 6.63 2.88 3.76
C GLY A 373 7.69 3.21 2.70
N GLN A 374 8.94 2.93 3.03
CA GLN A 374 10.06 3.13 2.11
C GLN A 374 10.34 1.85 1.31
N GLU A 375 10.83 1.96 0.08
CA GLU A 375 11.29 0.79 -0.68
C GLU A 375 12.36 0.00 0.08
N ALA A 376 13.15 0.65 0.93
CA ALA A 376 14.24 0.02 1.67
C ALA A 376 13.80 -0.70 2.96
N ASP A 377 12.55 -0.51 3.42
CA ASP A 377 12.08 -1.03 4.71
C ASP A 377 11.86 -2.53 4.71
N VAL A 378 11.51 -3.12 3.58
CA VAL A 378 11.19 -4.54 3.48
C VAL A 378 12.03 -5.24 2.40
N PRO A 379 12.27 -6.57 2.52
CA PRO A 379 13.01 -7.32 1.52
C PRO A 379 12.39 -7.26 0.13
N ILE A 380 13.21 -7.24 -0.91
CA ILE A 380 12.76 -7.18 -2.30
C ILE A 380 11.85 -8.36 -2.67
N SER A 381 12.16 -9.56 -2.18
CA SER A 381 11.33 -10.75 -2.38
C SER A 381 9.92 -10.57 -1.80
N TYR A 382 9.82 -9.93 -0.62
CA TYR A 382 8.55 -9.61 0.02
C TYR A 382 7.75 -8.60 -0.80
N GLN A 383 8.38 -7.49 -1.22
CA GLN A 383 7.74 -6.49 -2.09
C GLN A 383 7.19 -7.12 -3.38
N LYS A 384 8.00 -7.93 -4.06
CA LYS A 384 7.61 -8.58 -5.31
C LYS A 384 6.46 -9.57 -5.11
N ARG A 385 6.46 -10.28 -3.99
CA ARG A 385 5.39 -11.21 -3.69
C ARG A 385 4.05 -10.50 -3.50
N GLN A 386 4.02 -9.43 -2.69
CA GLN A 386 2.82 -8.60 -2.55
C GLN A 386 2.40 -7.98 -3.89
N CYS A 387 3.36 -7.43 -4.65
CA CYS A 387 3.08 -6.83 -5.94
C CYS A 387 2.45 -7.83 -6.93
N ASN A 388 2.91 -9.08 -6.91
CA ASN A 388 2.28 -10.16 -7.71
C ASN A 388 0.87 -10.47 -7.24
N GLU A 389 0.56 -10.26 -5.95
CA GLU A 389 -0.79 -10.48 -5.44
C GLU A 389 -1.74 -9.35 -5.87
N TYR A 390 -1.30 -8.09 -5.84
CA TYR A 390 -2.07 -7.00 -6.45
C TYR A 390 -2.37 -7.27 -7.93
N LEU A 391 -1.41 -7.83 -8.68
CA LEU A 391 -1.65 -8.25 -10.07
C LEU A 391 -2.73 -9.32 -10.18
N LYS A 392 -2.69 -10.35 -9.34
CA LYS A 392 -3.66 -11.47 -9.35
C LYS A 392 -5.06 -11.01 -8.98
N LEU A 393 -5.18 -10.14 -7.99
CA LEU A 393 -6.45 -9.50 -7.65
C LEU A 393 -6.92 -8.55 -8.78
N GLY A 394 -5.99 -7.88 -9.45
CA GLY A 394 -6.27 -7.11 -10.66
C GLY A 394 -6.82 -7.97 -11.81
N LEU A 395 -6.35 -9.21 -11.98
CA LEU A 395 -6.94 -10.20 -12.91
C LEU A 395 -8.38 -10.56 -12.53
N GLN A 396 -8.73 -10.50 -11.24
CA GLN A 396 -10.08 -10.72 -10.74
C GLN A 396 -10.98 -9.47 -10.82
N GLY A 397 -10.44 -8.35 -11.31
CA GLY A 397 -11.19 -7.12 -11.53
C GLY A 397 -11.11 -6.10 -10.39
N VAL A 398 -10.25 -6.32 -9.40
CA VAL A 398 -10.02 -5.36 -8.31
C VAL A 398 -9.12 -4.22 -8.78
N THR A 399 -9.48 -3.01 -8.42
CA THR A 399 -8.67 -1.79 -8.65
C THR A 399 -8.04 -1.35 -7.33
N PHE A 400 -6.72 -1.39 -7.22
CA PHE A 400 -5.99 -0.84 -6.08
C PHE A 400 -5.56 0.60 -6.38
N VAL A 401 -5.87 1.51 -5.46
CA VAL A 401 -5.54 2.94 -5.55
C VAL A 401 -4.74 3.33 -4.30
N PHE A 402 -3.49 3.72 -4.50
CA PHE A 402 -2.55 4.02 -3.41
C PHE A 402 -2.11 5.48 -3.41
N ALA A 403 -1.98 6.05 -2.23
CA ALA A 403 -1.35 7.35 -2.03
C ALA A 403 0.14 7.32 -2.40
N SER A 404 0.67 8.37 -3.04
CA SER A 404 2.07 8.37 -3.50
C SER A 404 3.09 8.70 -2.41
N GLY A 405 2.63 9.17 -1.25
CA GLY A 405 3.46 9.62 -0.13
C GLY A 405 3.52 11.13 -0.01
N ASP A 406 4.01 11.62 1.13
CA ASP A 406 3.90 13.03 1.55
C ASP A 406 5.25 13.73 1.71
N SER A 407 6.32 13.15 1.19
CA SER A 407 7.68 13.66 1.39
C SER A 407 8.42 14.02 0.09
N GLY A 408 7.70 14.22 -1.00
CA GLY A 408 8.26 14.56 -2.30
C GLY A 408 9.12 13.43 -2.87
N VAL A 409 10.34 13.74 -3.32
CA VAL A 409 11.29 12.74 -3.83
C VAL A 409 12.05 12.01 -2.72
N SER A 410 11.85 12.39 -1.46
CA SER A 410 12.34 11.68 -0.28
C SER A 410 11.24 10.80 0.32
N ASN A 411 11.57 10.06 1.36
CA ASN A 411 10.58 9.38 2.17
C ASN A 411 10.62 9.92 3.60
N TYR A 412 9.90 9.26 4.48
CA TYR A 412 9.84 9.67 5.87
C TYR A 412 11.18 9.41 6.55
N PRO A 413 11.79 10.39 7.24
CA PRO A 413 13.03 10.18 7.94
C PRO A 413 12.79 9.33 9.19
N GLU A 414 13.21 8.08 9.14
CA GLU A 414 13.22 7.21 10.30
C GLU A 414 14.53 7.39 11.10
N PRO A 415 14.46 7.55 12.43
CA PRO A 415 15.67 7.74 13.24
C PRO A 415 16.66 6.59 13.16
N TYR A 416 16.21 5.42 12.72
CA TYR A 416 16.98 4.17 12.68
C TYR A 416 16.91 3.45 11.32
N GLY A 417 16.31 4.06 10.30
CA GLY A 417 16.17 3.48 8.97
C GLY A 417 17.45 3.53 8.12
N PHE A 418 17.45 2.83 7.00
CA PHE A 418 18.58 2.76 6.06
C PHE A 418 18.86 4.09 5.35
N ASP A 419 17.88 4.97 5.29
CA ASP A 419 17.85 6.25 4.60
C ASP A 419 18.35 7.42 5.45
N GLY A 420 18.56 7.19 6.75
CA GLY A 420 19.03 8.21 7.67
C GLY A 420 18.03 9.35 7.92
N PRO A 421 18.49 10.46 8.51
CA PRO A 421 17.59 11.49 9.04
C PRO A 421 16.88 12.35 7.99
N THR A 422 17.14 12.18 6.70
CA THR A 422 16.57 13.00 5.62
C THR A 422 15.52 12.28 4.80
N GLY A 423 15.30 10.98 5.03
CA GLY A 423 14.44 10.15 4.18
C GLY A 423 15.00 9.88 2.78
N CYS A 424 16.31 10.02 2.60
CA CYS A 424 17.01 9.84 1.34
C CYS A 424 18.03 8.71 1.43
N LEU A 425 18.22 7.98 0.34
CA LEU A 425 19.09 6.82 0.28
C LEU A 425 20.55 7.21 0.01
N GLY A 426 21.44 6.22 0.21
CA GLY A 426 22.86 6.31 -0.08
C GLY A 426 23.69 6.95 1.03
N PRO A 427 25.03 6.80 0.96
CA PRO A 427 25.93 7.28 2.01
C PRO A 427 25.97 8.81 2.15
N ASP A 428 25.64 9.52 1.09
CA ASP A 428 25.60 10.99 1.04
C ASP A 428 24.16 11.53 1.21
N LEU A 429 23.17 10.68 1.46
CA LEU A 429 21.75 11.00 1.65
C LEU A 429 21.18 11.89 0.52
N ASN A 430 21.52 11.57 -0.71
CA ASN A 430 21.17 12.35 -1.90
C ASN A 430 20.50 11.53 -3.01
N ILE A 431 20.15 10.26 -2.73
CA ILE A 431 19.42 9.40 -3.67
C ILE A 431 17.94 9.43 -3.32
N PHE A 432 17.11 9.62 -4.32
CA PHE A 432 15.67 9.68 -4.18
C PHE A 432 15.11 8.34 -3.71
N ASN A 433 14.09 8.41 -2.85
CA ASN A 433 13.56 7.26 -2.11
C ASN A 433 12.05 7.15 -2.26
N PRO A 434 11.56 6.49 -3.31
CA PRO A 434 10.13 6.33 -3.54
C PRO A 434 9.45 5.43 -2.51
N THR A 435 8.13 5.48 -2.47
CA THR A 435 7.29 4.80 -1.48
C THR A 435 6.93 3.38 -1.93
N TRP A 436 6.93 2.44 -0.99
CA TRP A 436 6.43 1.06 -1.11
C TRP A 436 5.11 0.93 -0.31
N PRO A 437 4.11 0.11 -0.75
CA PRO A 437 4.08 -0.72 -1.96
C PRO A 437 3.66 0.04 -3.23
N ASN A 438 3.55 1.35 -3.15
CA ASN A 438 3.04 2.27 -4.15
C ASN A 438 3.87 2.25 -5.44
N ASN A 439 5.14 1.80 -5.35
CA ASN A 439 6.03 1.57 -6.48
C ASN A 439 5.68 0.33 -7.33
N CYS A 440 4.77 -0.54 -6.86
CA CYS A 440 4.32 -1.70 -7.63
C CYS A 440 3.64 -1.26 -8.94
N PRO A 441 3.99 -1.81 -10.10
CA PRO A 441 3.41 -1.41 -11.38
C PRO A 441 1.95 -1.85 -11.60
N TRP A 442 1.40 -2.70 -10.73
CA TRP A 442 0.06 -3.30 -10.91
C TRP A 442 -1.04 -2.63 -10.09
N LEU A 443 -0.76 -1.45 -9.57
CA LEU A 443 -1.72 -0.59 -8.87
C LEU A 443 -1.68 0.82 -9.44
N THR A 444 -2.69 1.64 -9.11
CA THR A 444 -2.76 3.05 -9.50
C THR A 444 -2.24 3.91 -8.36
N ASN A 445 -1.20 4.68 -8.62
CA ASN A 445 -0.56 5.56 -7.66
C ASN A 445 -1.07 6.98 -7.83
N VAL A 446 -1.50 7.64 -6.72
CA VAL A 446 -2.16 8.95 -6.73
C VAL A 446 -1.35 9.99 -5.99
N GLY A 447 -0.90 11.01 -6.71
CA GLY A 447 -0.26 12.21 -6.17
C GLY A 447 -1.26 13.26 -5.70
N ALA A 448 -0.75 14.33 -5.10
CA ALA A 448 -1.57 15.41 -4.59
C ALA A 448 -1.40 16.71 -5.34
N THR A 449 -2.54 17.41 -5.54
CA THR A 449 -2.61 18.78 -6.06
C THR A 449 -3.26 19.72 -5.05
N LYS A 450 -3.24 21.00 -5.36
CA LYS A 450 -3.94 22.04 -4.61
C LYS A 450 -4.49 23.12 -5.53
N VAL A 451 -5.53 23.80 -5.07
CA VAL A 451 -5.95 25.07 -5.63
C VAL A 451 -4.92 26.13 -5.23
N TYR A 452 -4.32 26.80 -6.22
CA TYR A 452 -3.31 27.82 -5.94
C TYR A 452 -3.95 29.00 -5.20
N PRO A 453 -3.29 29.59 -4.17
CA PRO A 453 -3.85 30.71 -3.41
C PRO A 453 -4.28 31.89 -4.31
N GLY A 454 -5.53 32.28 -4.21
CA GLY A 454 -6.17 33.31 -5.03
C GLY A 454 -6.73 32.82 -6.37
N PHE A 455 -6.61 31.54 -6.69
CA PHE A 455 -7.24 30.91 -7.86
C PHE A 455 -8.62 30.34 -7.46
N THR A 456 -9.42 30.08 -8.47
CA THR A 456 -10.71 29.40 -8.33
C THR A 456 -10.59 27.94 -8.79
N VAL A 457 -11.57 27.13 -8.47
CA VAL A 457 -11.66 25.72 -8.95
C VAL A 457 -11.81 25.58 -10.47
N PHE A 458 -11.93 26.66 -11.20
CA PHE A 458 -12.01 26.70 -12.66
C PHE A 458 -10.68 27.04 -13.34
N GLU A 459 -9.65 27.31 -12.54
CA GLU A 459 -8.29 27.54 -12.98
C GLU A 459 -7.44 26.28 -12.73
N PRO A 460 -6.33 26.09 -13.45
CA PRO A 460 -5.50 24.92 -13.26
C PRO A 460 -5.00 24.77 -11.82
N GLU A 461 -5.06 23.55 -11.29
CA GLU A 461 -4.44 23.20 -10.03
C GLU A 461 -2.91 23.24 -10.14
N SER A 462 -2.22 23.18 -9.03
CA SER A 462 -0.77 22.98 -8.94
C SER A 462 -0.44 21.77 -8.08
N ALA A 463 0.78 21.23 -8.20
CA ALA A 463 1.25 20.20 -7.30
C ALA A 463 1.17 20.67 -5.84
N ALA A 464 0.80 19.76 -4.94
CA ALA A 464 0.72 20.07 -3.52
C ALA A 464 2.12 20.15 -2.93
N PHE A 465 2.50 21.37 -2.60
CA PHE A 465 3.70 21.69 -1.82
C PHE A 465 3.45 22.95 -1.03
N ASP A 466 3.60 22.91 0.28
CA ASP A 466 3.39 24.08 1.13
C ASP A 466 4.49 24.22 2.19
N PRO A 467 5.64 24.82 1.83
CA PRO A 467 6.78 24.97 2.73
C PRO A 467 6.52 25.91 3.91
N GLY A 468 5.43 26.65 3.90
CA GLY A 468 5.09 27.64 4.93
C GLY A 468 4.15 27.10 6.02
N ARG A 469 3.43 26.01 5.76
CA ARG A 469 2.40 25.47 6.64
C ARG A 469 2.75 24.11 7.21
N VAL A 470 3.27 23.22 6.38
CA VAL A 470 3.67 21.85 6.75
C VAL A 470 4.80 21.42 5.83
N ASN A 471 5.71 20.58 6.28
CA ASN A 471 6.67 19.88 5.41
C ASN A 471 5.96 18.76 4.64
N TYR A 472 5.00 19.11 3.80
CA TYR A 472 4.23 18.22 2.98
C TYR A 472 4.51 18.52 1.52
N SER A 473 4.75 17.48 0.75
CA SER A 473 4.94 17.56 -0.70
C SER A 473 4.47 16.26 -1.31
N SER A 474 3.75 16.34 -2.44
CA SER A 474 3.29 15.16 -3.17
C SER A 474 4.44 14.20 -3.46
N GLY A 475 4.33 12.95 -3.05
CA GLY A 475 5.34 11.92 -3.29
C GLY A 475 5.45 11.59 -4.78
N GLY A 476 6.68 11.33 -5.25
CA GLY A 476 6.90 10.96 -6.63
C GLY A 476 8.35 10.68 -6.96
N GLY A 477 8.60 10.17 -8.15
CA GLY A 477 9.94 9.80 -8.61
C GLY A 477 9.96 8.51 -9.39
N PHE A 478 11.03 7.73 -9.24
CA PHE A 478 11.27 6.49 -10.01
C PHE A 478 11.71 5.38 -9.08
N SER A 479 11.06 4.22 -9.16
CA SER A 479 11.35 3.05 -8.34
C SER A 479 12.78 2.55 -8.54
N ASN A 480 13.41 2.12 -7.44
CA ASN A 480 14.70 1.43 -7.49
C ASN A 480 14.53 -0.08 -7.67
N VAL A 481 13.32 -0.61 -7.49
CA VAL A 481 12.99 -2.04 -7.47
C VAL A 481 12.32 -2.52 -8.75
N TYR A 482 11.35 -1.75 -9.26
CA TYR A 482 10.55 -2.14 -10.42
C TYR A 482 10.95 -1.36 -11.66
N PRO A 483 11.05 -2.01 -12.83
CA PRO A 483 11.28 -1.32 -14.09
C PRO A 483 10.05 -0.55 -14.55
N ILE A 484 10.24 0.35 -15.51
CA ILE A 484 9.14 1.02 -16.21
C ILE A 484 8.28 -0.05 -16.90
N PRO A 485 6.97 -0.15 -16.57
CA PRO A 485 6.07 -1.10 -17.23
C PRO A 485 5.74 -0.65 -18.66
N ASP A 486 5.36 -1.61 -19.51
CA ASP A 486 5.10 -1.34 -20.93
C ASP A 486 4.04 -0.28 -21.16
N TYR A 487 2.96 -0.25 -20.35
CA TYR A 487 1.88 0.73 -20.49
C TYR A 487 2.34 2.17 -20.21
N GLN A 488 3.37 2.37 -19.36
CA GLN A 488 3.86 3.68 -18.95
C GLN A 488 4.99 4.20 -19.87
N LYS A 489 5.67 3.29 -20.54
CA LYS A 489 6.95 3.56 -21.21
C LYS A 489 6.91 4.75 -22.17
N ALA A 490 5.87 4.88 -22.97
CA ALA A 490 5.78 5.95 -23.95
C ALA A 490 5.69 7.34 -23.29
N ALA A 491 4.97 7.46 -22.16
CA ALA A 491 4.84 8.70 -21.42
C ALA A 491 6.15 9.09 -20.73
N VAL A 492 6.84 8.14 -20.10
CA VAL A 492 8.12 8.37 -19.44
C VAL A 492 9.24 8.69 -20.44
N ASP A 493 9.27 8.02 -21.59
CA ASP A 493 10.22 8.34 -22.67
C ASP A 493 10.04 9.78 -23.17
N LEU A 494 8.77 10.25 -23.32
CA LEU A 494 8.47 11.64 -23.70
C LEU A 494 8.90 12.63 -22.61
N PHE A 495 8.64 12.32 -21.34
CA PHE A 495 9.10 13.15 -20.22
C PHE A 495 10.60 13.37 -20.28
N PHE A 496 11.40 12.33 -20.43
CA PHE A 496 12.85 12.46 -20.52
C PHE A 496 13.32 13.14 -21.81
N GLN A 497 12.59 12.98 -22.91
CA GLN A 497 12.92 13.65 -24.18
C GLN A 497 12.70 15.17 -24.11
N ASP A 498 11.57 15.60 -23.54
CA ASP A 498 11.11 16.97 -23.62
C ASP A 498 11.42 17.78 -22.35
N HIS A 499 11.61 17.09 -21.22
CA HIS A 499 11.73 17.68 -19.88
C HIS A 499 12.83 17.02 -19.03
N GLU A 500 14.05 16.85 -19.58
CA GLU A 500 15.18 16.25 -18.84
C GLU A 500 15.39 16.93 -17.48
N PRO A 501 15.31 16.19 -16.34
CA PRO A 501 15.28 16.78 -14.99
C PRO A 501 16.57 17.50 -14.57
N GLY A 502 17.68 17.27 -15.24
CA GLY A 502 18.97 17.88 -14.89
C GLY A 502 19.64 17.33 -13.65
N TYR A 503 19.10 16.29 -13.03
CA TYR A 503 19.72 15.56 -11.93
C TYR A 503 20.59 14.41 -12.44
N PRO A 504 21.65 14.02 -11.70
CA PRO A 504 22.39 12.81 -12.01
C PRO A 504 21.50 11.59 -11.85
N TYR A 505 21.71 10.58 -12.68
CA TYR A 505 20.94 9.35 -12.65
C TYR A 505 21.81 8.11 -12.78
N TYR A 506 21.25 6.98 -12.43
CA TYR A 506 21.79 5.66 -12.74
C TYR A 506 20.73 4.81 -13.45
N GLU A 507 21.18 3.72 -14.03
CA GLU A 507 20.34 2.73 -14.68
C GLU A 507 20.62 1.36 -14.06
N GLY A 508 19.68 0.86 -13.27
CA GLY A 508 19.82 -0.42 -12.58
C GLY A 508 18.72 -0.61 -11.53
N LEU A 509 18.32 -1.85 -11.33
CA LEU A 509 17.36 -2.22 -10.31
C LEU A 509 18.08 -2.85 -9.13
N VAL A 510 17.52 -2.69 -7.94
CA VAL A 510 18.02 -3.38 -6.75
C VAL A 510 17.89 -4.89 -6.99
N PRO A 511 18.98 -5.67 -6.82
CA PRO A 511 18.93 -7.11 -7.04
C PRO A 511 17.98 -7.81 -6.06
N ASP A 512 17.45 -8.97 -6.46
CA ASP A 512 16.72 -9.88 -5.57
C ASP A 512 17.67 -10.47 -4.53
N ALA A 513 17.93 -9.68 -3.50
CA ALA A 513 18.79 -10.05 -2.37
C ALA A 513 18.13 -9.60 -1.07
N ASP A 514 18.49 -10.27 0.00
CA ASP A 514 17.95 -9.97 1.34
C ASP A 514 18.36 -8.59 1.87
N ASN A 515 19.35 -7.95 1.25
CA ASN A 515 19.79 -6.62 1.60
C ASN A 515 19.49 -5.65 0.45
N TYR A 516 18.77 -4.58 0.74
CA TYR A 516 18.56 -3.49 -0.19
C TYR A 516 19.92 -2.85 -0.54
N THR A 517 20.39 -3.06 -1.75
CA THR A 517 21.69 -2.57 -2.21
C THR A 517 21.52 -1.89 -3.56
N LEU A 518 21.69 -0.58 -3.57
CA LEU A 518 21.62 0.20 -4.80
C LEU A 518 22.72 -0.20 -5.78
N PRO A 519 22.40 -0.42 -7.07
CA PRO A 519 23.40 -0.81 -8.06
C PRO A 519 24.37 0.34 -8.34
N ASN A 520 25.63 0.11 -8.07
CA ASN A 520 26.82 0.88 -8.47
C ASN A 520 26.69 2.42 -8.52
N VAL A 521 26.12 3.03 -7.49
CA VAL A 521 26.02 4.50 -7.36
C VAL A 521 27.35 5.16 -6.97
N THR A 522 28.40 4.39 -6.75
CA THR A 522 29.75 4.90 -6.37
C THR A 522 30.34 5.84 -7.42
N ALA A 523 29.99 5.68 -8.70
CA ALA A 523 30.40 6.60 -9.77
C ALA A 523 29.74 7.98 -9.65
N LEU A 524 28.66 8.08 -8.87
CA LEU A 524 27.89 9.32 -8.62
C LEU A 524 28.21 9.92 -7.24
N ALA A 525 29.12 9.32 -6.46
CA ALA A 525 29.53 9.82 -5.17
C ALA A 525 30.11 11.24 -5.30
N GLY A 526 29.71 12.12 -4.38
CA GLY A 526 30.12 13.53 -4.36
C GLY A 526 29.33 14.46 -5.29
N ASN A 527 28.31 13.97 -6.02
CA ASN A 527 27.35 14.85 -6.67
C ASN A 527 26.45 15.52 -5.61
N THR A 528 26.26 16.81 -5.78
CA THR A 528 25.31 17.58 -4.98
C THR A 528 23.97 17.65 -5.71
N GLY A 529 22.88 17.32 -5.03
CA GLY A 529 21.53 17.32 -5.60
C GLY A 529 21.12 15.96 -6.18
N GLY A 530 19.98 15.52 -5.86
CA GLY A 530 19.31 14.24 -6.02
C GLY A 530 19.77 13.29 -7.13
N ILE A 531 19.83 12.04 -6.80
CA ILE A 531 20.16 10.96 -7.75
C ILE A 531 18.93 10.06 -7.87
N TYR A 532 18.59 9.64 -9.09
CA TYR A 532 17.43 8.77 -9.32
C TYR A 532 17.71 7.62 -10.28
N ASN A 533 16.85 6.61 -10.27
CA ASN A 533 16.91 5.47 -11.18
C ASN A 533 16.13 5.77 -12.47
N ARG A 534 16.82 6.03 -13.58
CA ARG A 534 16.18 6.43 -14.85
C ARG A 534 15.34 5.34 -15.51
N ILE A 535 15.57 4.07 -15.18
CA ILE A 535 14.83 2.94 -15.73
C ILE A 535 13.74 2.39 -14.80
N GLY A 536 13.55 3.05 -13.65
CA GLY A 536 12.54 2.67 -12.66
C GLY A 536 11.12 3.08 -13.07
N ARG A 537 10.13 2.33 -12.55
CA ARG A 537 8.72 2.71 -12.65
C ARG A 537 8.53 4.13 -12.15
N GLY A 538 7.93 4.98 -12.97
CA GLY A 538 7.63 6.37 -12.62
C GLY A 538 6.34 6.47 -11.78
N ILE A 539 6.35 7.25 -10.72
CA ILE A 539 5.22 7.55 -9.84
C ILE A 539 5.07 9.06 -9.63
N PRO A 540 3.83 9.56 -9.45
CA PRO A 540 2.55 8.87 -9.48
C PRO A 540 2.03 8.58 -10.90
N ASP A 541 0.91 7.85 -11.01
CA ASP A 541 0.21 7.65 -12.29
C ASP A 541 -0.74 8.82 -12.58
N VAL A 542 -1.45 9.28 -11.55
CA VAL A 542 -2.43 10.36 -11.59
C VAL A 542 -2.34 11.20 -10.31
N ALA A 543 -3.16 12.24 -10.21
CA ALA A 543 -3.26 13.05 -8.99
C ALA A 543 -4.71 13.45 -8.70
N ALA A 544 -4.96 13.93 -7.48
CA ALA A 544 -6.18 14.65 -7.12
C ALA A 544 -5.87 15.68 -6.03
N ASN A 545 -6.84 16.52 -5.68
CA ASN A 545 -6.64 17.54 -4.63
C ASN A 545 -6.35 16.87 -3.28
N GLY A 546 -5.30 17.31 -2.60
CA GLY A 546 -4.86 16.78 -1.32
C GLY A 546 -4.50 17.87 -0.30
N ASP A 547 -4.89 19.11 -0.50
CA ASP A 547 -4.50 20.21 0.39
C ASP A 547 -5.70 20.96 0.96
N ASN A 548 -5.60 21.35 2.22
CA ASN A 548 -6.62 22.15 2.92
C ASN A 548 -8.04 21.54 2.97
N ILE A 549 -8.16 20.23 3.11
CA ILE A 549 -9.43 19.51 3.14
C ILE A 549 -10.18 19.80 4.46
N ALA A 550 -11.41 20.26 4.35
CA ALA A 550 -12.31 20.46 5.49
C ALA A 550 -12.73 19.12 6.11
N VAL A 551 -12.46 18.91 7.40
CA VAL A 551 -12.76 17.66 8.12
C VAL A 551 -13.26 17.90 9.53
N PHE A 552 -13.99 16.92 10.09
CA PHE A 552 -14.28 16.80 11.52
C PHE A 552 -13.54 15.58 12.09
N VAL A 553 -12.76 15.79 13.15
CA VAL A 553 -12.04 14.74 13.87
C VAL A 553 -12.06 15.04 15.36
N GLY A 554 -12.57 14.10 16.15
CA GLY A 554 -12.66 14.28 17.60
C GLY A 554 -13.66 15.36 18.02
N GLY A 555 -14.72 15.58 17.24
CA GLY A 555 -15.73 16.62 17.46
C GLY A 555 -15.28 18.02 17.06
N GLU A 556 -14.07 18.19 16.53
CA GLU A 556 -13.52 19.50 16.16
C GLU A 556 -13.38 19.64 14.65
N PHE A 557 -13.75 20.80 14.12
CA PHE A 557 -13.49 21.18 12.74
C PHE A 557 -12.02 21.53 12.54
N GLY A 558 -11.45 21.08 11.41
CA GLY A 558 -10.07 21.37 11.03
C GLY A 558 -9.85 21.28 9.53
N LEU A 559 -8.63 21.59 9.08
CA LEU A 559 -8.18 21.24 7.76
C LEU A 559 -7.14 20.14 7.84
N SER A 560 -7.21 19.20 6.91
CA SER A 560 -6.25 18.13 6.72
C SER A 560 -5.75 18.11 5.28
N GLY A 561 -4.84 17.22 4.95
CA GLY A 561 -4.32 17.04 3.60
C GLY A 561 -3.29 15.92 3.58
N GLY A 562 -2.75 15.67 2.40
CA GLY A 562 -1.83 14.58 2.11
C GLY A 562 -2.24 13.91 0.79
N THR A 563 -1.40 13.07 0.26
CA THR A 563 -1.79 12.16 -0.82
C THR A 563 -2.87 11.19 -0.34
N SER A 564 -2.98 11.00 0.99
CA SER A 564 -4.10 10.34 1.67
C SER A 564 -5.47 10.94 1.33
N ALA A 565 -5.56 12.25 1.16
CA ALA A 565 -6.81 12.90 0.73
C ALA A 565 -7.10 12.68 -0.76
N SER A 566 -6.07 12.68 -1.58
CA SER A 566 -6.19 12.51 -3.03
C SER A 566 -6.70 11.12 -3.43
N THR A 567 -6.29 10.12 -2.67
CA THR A 567 -6.54 8.70 -2.95
C THR A 567 -8.03 8.34 -2.88
N PRO A 568 -8.78 8.63 -1.79
CA PRO A 568 -10.21 8.33 -1.71
C PRO A 568 -11.05 9.17 -2.69
N ILE A 569 -10.59 10.37 -3.07
CA ILE A 569 -11.24 11.15 -4.12
C ILE A 569 -11.16 10.40 -5.45
N PHE A 570 -9.96 9.98 -5.85
CA PHE A 570 -9.76 9.27 -7.12
C PHE A 570 -10.45 7.90 -7.11
N ALA A 571 -10.29 7.13 -6.02
CA ALA A 571 -10.93 5.84 -5.83
C ALA A 571 -12.47 5.94 -5.86
N GLY A 572 -13.03 6.95 -5.22
CA GLY A 572 -14.47 7.22 -5.25
C GLY A 572 -15.00 7.49 -6.67
N ILE A 573 -14.23 8.23 -7.48
CA ILE A 573 -14.58 8.45 -8.90
C ILE A 573 -14.58 7.14 -9.68
N ILE A 574 -13.59 6.28 -9.48
CA ILE A 574 -13.54 4.96 -10.14
C ILE A 574 -14.70 4.07 -9.68
N ASN A 575 -15.03 4.07 -8.39
CA ASN A 575 -16.19 3.33 -7.87
C ASN A 575 -17.52 3.80 -8.50
N ARG A 576 -17.68 5.12 -8.71
CA ARG A 576 -18.84 5.69 -9.41
C ARG A 576 -18.91 5.23 -10.87
N ILE A 577 -17.77 5.14 -11.55
CA ILE A 577 -17.71 4.61 -12.92
C ILE A 577 -18.10 3.14 -12.93
N ASN A 578 -17.70 2.36 -11.92
CA ASN A 578 -18.12 0.97 -11.77
C ASN A 578 -19.65 0.83 -11.60
N ASP A 579 -20.29 1.70 -10.80
CA ASP A 579 -21.75 1.70 -10.69
C ASP A 579 -22.44 1.84 -12.06
N GLU A 580 -21.99 2.78 -12.86
CA GLU A 580 -22.58 3.02 -14.18
C GLU A 580 -22.31 1.85 -15.15
N ARG A 581 -21.11 1.24 -15.12
CA ARG A 581 -20.77 0.08 -15.93
C ARG A 581 -21.59 -1.15 -15.55
N LEU A 582 -21.65 -1.46 -14.27
CA LEU A 582 -22.40 -2.60 -13.74
C LEU A 582 -23.91 -2.46 -13.98
N ALA A 583 -24.46 -1.24 -13.87
CA ALA A 583 -25.86 -0.95 -14.16
C ALA A 583 -26.26 -1.29 -15.60
N ILE A 584 -25.34 -1.23 -16.55
CA ILE A 584 -25.57 -1.60 -17.96
C ILE A 584 -25.07 -3.01 -18.29
N GLY A 585 -24.68 -3.81 -17.27
CA GLY A 585 -24.29 -5.21 -17.42
C GLY A 585 -22.85 -5.41 -17.93
N LYS A 586 -21.97 -4.42 -17.77
CA LYS A 586 -20.52 -4.55 -18.02
C LYS A 586 -19.79 -4.97 -16.76
N SER A 587 -18.56 -5.45 -16.90
CA SER A 587 -17.64 -5.75 -15.79
C SER A 587 -17.17 -4.47 -15.07
N PRO A 588 -16.67 -4.55 -13.82
CA PRO A 588 -15.89 -3.46 -13.24
C PRO A 588 -14.69 -3.13 -14.11
N VAL A 589 -14.07 -1.97 -13.87
CA VAL A 589 -12.94 -1.50 -14.69
C VAL A 589 -11.64 -2.28 -14.47
N GLY A 590 -11.44 -2.88 -13.29
CA GLY A 590 -10.22 -3.60 -12.95
C GLY A 590 -8.98 -2.71 -12.92
N PHE A 591 -7.85 -3.21 -13.41
CA PHE A 591 -6.60 -2.45 -13.49
C PHE A 591 -6.68 -1.36 -14.56
N ILE A 592 -6.65 -0.09 -14.16
CA ILE A 592 -7.02 1.05 -15.02
C ILE A 592 -5.85 1.74 -15.73
N ASN A 593 -4.61 1.55 -15.26
CA ASN A 593 -3.46 2.31 -15.79
C ASN A 593 -3.31 2.20 -17.31
N PRO A 594 -3.44 1.02 -17.95
CA PRO A 594 -3.31 0.94 -19.41
C PRO A 594 -4.33 1.79 -20.18
N VAL A 595 -5.53 1.96 -19.60
CA VAL A 595 -6.57 2.83 -20.19
C VAL A 595 -6.19 4.30 -20.04
N LEU A 596 -5.74 4.72 -18.84
CA LEU A 596 -5.39 6.11 -18.56
C LEU A 596 -4.17 6.58 -19.36
N TYR A 597 -3.15 5.73 -19.51
CA TYR A 597 -1.95 6.06 -20.30
C TYR A 597 -2.22 6.09 -21.81
N GLU A 598 -3.21 5.35 -22.30
CA GLU A 598 -3.64 5.43 -23.70
C GLU A 598 -4.58 6.63 -23.96
N HIS A 599 -5.24 7.16 -22.93
CA HIS A 599 -6.25 8.21 -23.01
C HIS A 599 -6.01 9.35 -22.00
N PRO A 600 -4.82 9.99 -22.00
CA PRO A 600 -4.53 11.06 -21.06
C PRO A 600 -5.47 12.28 -21.19
N GLU A 601 -6.17 12.43 -22.31
CA GLU A 601 -7.13 13.52 -22.56
C GLU A 601 -8.37 13.50 -21.65
N VAL A 602 -8.58 12.40 -20.91
CA VAL A 602 -9.66 12.32 -19.91
C VAL A 602 -9.27 12.86 -18.54
N LEU A 603 -8.04 13.32 -18.42
CA LEU A 603 -7.48 13.96 -17.23
C LEU A 603 -7.20 15.44 -17.50
N ASN A 604 -7.00 16.21 -16.44
CA ASN A 604 -6.58 17.60 -16.51
C ASN A 604 -5.08 17.66 -16.18
N ASP A 605 -4.27 17.99 -17.14
CA ASP A 605 -2.81 18.05 -17.01
C ASP A 605 -2.38 19.17 -16.06
N ILE A 606 -1.43 18.90 -15.16
CA ILE A 606 -0.91 19.82 -14.16
C ILE A 606 0.52 20.21 -14.53
N THR A 607 0.74 21.49 -14.74
CA THR A 607 2.02 22.00 -15.26
C THR A 607 2.69 23.03 -14.34
N ASN A 608 2.30 23.05 -13.07
CA ASN A 608 2.84 23.96 -12.06
C ASN A 608 3.13 23.26 -10.75
N GLY A 609 4.27 23.57 -10.15
CA GLY A 609 4.70 23.04 -8.87
C GLY A 609 5.86 22.04 -8.97
N THR A 610 6.31 21.59 -7.82
CA THR A 610 7.45 20.67 -7.66
C THR A 610 7.21 19.73 -6.47
N ASN A 611 8.05 18.68 -6.34
CA ASN A 611 8.02 17.76 -5.19
C ASN A 611 9.39 17.69 -4.47
N PRO A 612 9.78 18.75 -3.77
CA PRO A 612 11.10 18.86 -3.15
C PRO A 612 11.39 17.75 -2.15
N GLY A 613 12.67 17.41 -2.06
CA GLY A 613 13.21 16.45 -1.12
C GLY A 613 14.70 16.23 -1.37
N CYS A 614 15.39 15.53 -0.49
CA CYS A 614 16.82 15.21 -0.59
C CYS A 614 17.71 16.43 -0.86
N GLY A 615 17.36 17.61 -0.30
CA GLY A 615 18.09 18.85 -0.48
C GLY A 615 17.94 19.47 -1.88
N THR A 616 16.94 19.08 -2.65
CA THR A 616 16.64 19.57 -4.01
C THR A 616 15.22 20.10 -4.12
N ASP A 617 14.91 20.78 -5.23
CA ASP A 617 13.55 21.17 -5.56
C ASP A 617 12.69 19.99 -6.06
N GLY A 618 13.27 18.79 -6.17
CA GLY A 618 12.62 17.62 -6.74
C GLY A 618 12.35 17.75 -8.23
N PHE A 619 11.41 16.97 -8.73
CA PHE A 619 10.94 17.09 -10.10
C PHE A 619 9.95 18.25 -10.23
N SER A 620 9.74 18.70 -11.46
CA SER A 620 8.76 19.73 -11.78
C SER A 620 7.54 19.12 -12.45
N ALA A 621 6.35 19.64 -12.14
CA ALA A 621 5.15 19.39 -12.91
C ALA A 621 5.28 20.08 -14.29
N VAL A 622 5.11 19.31 -15.36
CA VAL A 622 5.34 19.73 -16.75
C VAL A 622 4.26 19.16 -17.68
N PRO A 623 4.09 19.68 -18.90
CA PRO A 623 3.11 19.13 -19.82
C PRO A 623 3.29 17.63 -20.10
N GLY A 624 2.19 16.89 -20.06
CA GLY A 624 2.16 15.44 -20.18
C GLY A 624 2.36 14.74 -18.84
N TRP A 625 2.81 13.49 -18.86
CA TRP A 625 3.12 12.78 -17.61
C TRP A 625 4.38 13.35 -16.96
N ASP A 626 4.35 13.53 -15.66
CA ASP A 626 5.52 13.91 -14.86
C ASP A 626 5.57 13.17 -13.50
N PRO A 627 6.75 13.07 -12.86
CA PRO A 627 6.91 12.34 -11.59
C PRO A 627 6.52 13.20 -10.35
N VAL A 628 5.53 14.07 -10.48
CA VAL A 628 4.96 14.91 -9.42
C VAL A 628 3.45 14.72 -9.33
N THR A 629 2.78 14.79 -10.50
CA THR A 629 1.32 14.76 -10.63
C THR A 629 0.81 13.69 -11.61
N GLY A 630 1.74 12.88 -12.15
CA GLY A 630 1.38 11.84 -13.11
C GLY A 630 0.77 12.43 -14.39
N LEU A 631 -0.27 11.79 -14.90
CA LEU A 631 -1.06 12.25 -16.05
C LEU A 631 -2.01 13.42 -15.73
N GLY A 632 -2.09 13.82 -14.44
CA GLY A 632 -2.95 14.90 -13.99
C GLY A 632 -4.17 14.44 -13.20
N THR A 633 -5.13 15.36 -12.99
CA THR A 633 -6.30 15.17 -12.13
C THR A 633 -7.54 14.72 -12.91
N PRO A 634 -8.53 14.05 -12.28
CA PRO A 634 -9.64 13.44 -13.00
C PRO A 634 -10.58 14.48 -13.65
N ASN A 635 -11.13 14.12 -14.80
CA ASN A 635 -12.28 14.79 -15.38
C ASN A 635 -13.42 13.76 -15.47
N TYR A 636 -14.26 13.72 -14.45
CA TYR A 636 -15.26 12.66 -14.28
C TYR A 636 -16.13 12.42 -15.52
N PRO A 637 -16.75 13.43 -16.19
CA PRO A 637 -17.54 13.20 -17.38
C PRO A 637 -16.78 12.53 -18.53
N LYS A 638 -15.54 12.95 -18.78
CA LYS A 638 -14.71 12.37 -19.83
C LYS A 638 -14.29 10.94 -19.49
N MET A 639 -13.88 10.70 -18.23
CA MET A 639 -13.56 9.35 -17.76
C MET A 639 -14.77 8.42 -17.86
N LEU A 640 -15.95 8.87 -17.42
CA LEU A 640 -17.17 8.10 -17.50
C LEU A 640 -17.52 7.74 -18.95
N GLU A 641 -17.48 8.71 -19.87
CA GLU A 641 -17.73 8.47 -21.30
C GLU A 641 -16.75 7.44 -21.87
N LEU A 642 -15.46 7.57 -21.56
CA LEU A 642 -14.43 6.62 -22.01
C LEU A 642 -14.73 5.22 -21.48
N PHE A 643 -14.83 5.05 -20.17
CA PHE A 643 -15.01 3.72 -19.57
C PHE A 643 -16.35 3.06 -19.95
N LEU A 644 -17.41 3.85 -20.17
CA LEU A 644 -18.65 3.33 -20.71
C LEU A 644 -18.56 2.92 -22.18
N SER A 645 -17.62 3.48 -22.94
CA SER A 645 -17.41 3.10 -24.35
C SER A 645 -16.66 1.77 -24.49
N LEU A 646 -15.84 1.40 -23.50
CA LEU A 646 -15.09 0.15 -23.50
C LEU A 646 -16.02 -1.07 -23.33
N PRO A 647 -15.65 -2.24 -23.80
CA PRO A 647 -16.43 -3.48 -23.71
C PRO A 647 -16.93 -3.82 -22.32
#